data_d3dc42a00c9dc5038973c12301cacdff
#
_entry.id   d3dc42a00c9dc5038973c12301cacdff
#
_cell.length_a   1.000
_cell.length_b   1.000
_cell.length_c   1.000
_cell.angle_alpha   90.00
_cell.angle_beta   90.00
_cell.angle_gamma   90.00
#
_symmetry.space_group_name_H-M   'P 1'
#
loop_
_entity.id
_entity.type
_entity.pdbx_description
1 polymer ?
#
loop_
_entity_poly.entity_id
_entity_poly.type
_entity_poly.pdbx_seq_one_letter_code
_entity_poly.pdbx_strand_id
1 'polypeptide(L)'
;MAIKKLDPSVINRIAAGEIIIQPSNALKELLENSIDAGATSVDILVKDGGLKLLQITDNGCGIAVEDMPLLCERFATSKLSSFDDLESLATYGFRGEALASISHIARLSVVSKTPGSQLAYKAFYTGGQLATPKFKVESSDKTAPRPVAGKDGTQLTVEDLFYNVPSRLRSMKSKSDEFASILDVVGKYAIHTDGVGFSCKKFGESTPALATRPQAALKERLRTVFGVSVASDIIEFSKDGPLEEYGLAKVSGAITGLNYNNKRRAIPVFFINNRLVTCDPLKRALLSLYSVFLPKGNYPFFYLSLEIQPQNVDVNIHPTKREVRFLHEEEIIEWITGLVHDTLSSHDTSRTFKQSTFKRVTEGVDDVATQAKKYRQENRLVRVDASQPKLEAFVSKDPRSITSILDEARHTEEVASESSQETERKEVDLDSIRELRQEVRDKVDRPLTNVFNNLVYVGVVDSRRRLCCFQYDVKLFLCDYAAVLAEFYYQVGLTEFANFGRFILEPAMSLEEILSPLYDKRTDLVPRQDVVSTITSMTDMFSEYFQIDVSEGILRCVPLLLAGAEPAPSKLPFFLYRLGTKVDYSNEKICLSQILHELALLYVPPPVDQIHSNPISDSLENFVFPQVRSRLVAPATLMDHIVQLADLPGLYKVFERC
;
A
#
# COMPACT_ATOMS: atom_id res chain seq x y z
N MET A 1 -4.24 10.60 39.90
CA MET A 1 -4.99 11.76 39.36
C MET A 1 -6.47 11.49 39.54
N ALA A 2 -7.29 12.48 39.92
CA ALA A 2 -8.73 12.27 40.03
C ALA A 2 -9.40 12.27 38.66
N ILE A 3 -10.34 11.36 38.44
CA ILE A 3 -11.17 11.31 37.23
C ILE A 3 -12.09 12.53 37.22
N LYS A 4 -12.12 13.26 36.08
CA LYS A 4 -13.00 14.43 35.89
C LYS A 4 -13.84 14.24 34.64
N LYS A 5 -15.12 14.62 34.72
CA LYS A 5 -15.99 14.68 33.53
C LYS A 5 -15.52 15.81 32.62
N LEU A 6 -15.30 15.50 31.34
CA LEU A 6 -14.92 16.48 30.32
C LEU A 6 -16.10 17.38 29.96
N ASP A 7 -15.78 18.58 29.53
CA ASP A 7 -16.77 19.50 28.97
C ASP A 7 -17.35 18.93 27.67
N PRO A 8 -18.68 19.02 27.44
CA PRO A 8 -19.34 18.52 26.23
C PRO A 8 -18.70 19.05 24.92
N SER A 9 -18.22 20.29 24.92
CA SER A 9 -17.55 20.86 23.75
C SER A 9 -16.21 20.18 23.43
N VAL A 10 -15.49 19.73 24.44
CA VAL A 10 -14.25 18.97 24.29
C VAL A 10 -14.54 17.56 23.81
N ILE A 11 -15.54 16.89 24.39
CA ILE A 11 -15.97 15.54 23.98
C ILE A 11 -16.38 15.57 22.50
N ASN A 12 -17.21 16.54 22.12
CA ASN A 12 -17.70 16.66 20.75
C ASN A 12 -16.57 16.93 19.75
N ARG A 13 -15.54 17.71 20.11
CA ARG A 13 -14.37 17.94 19.25
C ARG A 13 -13.49 16.70 19.11
N ILE A 14 -13.30 15.93 20.18
CA ILE A 14 -12.57 14.66 20.12
C ILE A 14 -13.29 13.70 19.19
N ALA A 15 -14.58 13.46 19.42
CA ALA A 15 -15.38 12.56 18.59
C ALA A 15 -15.49 13.04 17.12
N ALA A 16 -15.64 14.34 16.87
CA ALA A 16 -15.60 14.89 15.51
C ALA A 16 -14.26 14.60 14.82
N GLY A 17 -13.17 14.63 15.59
CA GLY A 17 -11.85 14.28 15.10
C GLY A 17 -11.67 12.79 14.76
N GLU A 18 -12.40 11.89 15.37
CA GLU A 18 -12.39 10.46 15.05
C GLU A 18 -13.13 10.14 13.75
N ILE A 19 -14.21 10.87 13.46
CA ILE A 19 -15.03 10.71 12.25
C ILE A 19 -14.37 11.39 11.05
N ILE A 20 -13.94 12.63 11.20
CA ILE A 20 -13.35 13.43 10.12
C ILE A 20 -11.83 13.56 10.35
N ILE A 21 -11.08 12.71 9.71
CA ILE A 21 -9.61 12.66 9.82
C ILE A 21 -8.95 13.54 8.75
N GLN A 22 -9.50 13.58 7.54
CA GLN A 22 -8.98 14.28 6.37
C GLN A 22 -10.13 15.00 5.63
N PRO A 23 -9.84 15.99 4.76
CA PRO A 23 -10.85 16.64 3.93
C PRO A 23 -11.66 15.67 3.07
N SER A 24 -11.03 14.62 2.56
CA SER A 24 -11.70 13.57 1.79
C SER A 24 -12.73 12.77 2.61
N ASN A 25 -12.57 12.64 3.94
CA ASN A 25 -13.61 12.04 4.79
C ASN A 25 -14.82 12.96 4.93
N ALA A 26 -14.60 14.26 5.15
CA ALA A 26 -15.69 15.23 5.18
C ALA A 26 -16.47 15.21 3.86
N LEU A 27 -15.74 15.24 2.72
CA LEU A 27 -16.38 15.16 1.41
C LEU A 27 -17.19 13.88 1.23
N LYS A 28 -16.64 12.72 1.64
CA LYS A 28 -17.35 11.44 1.52
C LYS A 28 -18.71 11.48 2.20
N GLU A 29 -18.77 11.94 3.45
CA GLU A 29 -20.05 12.04 4.19
C GLU A 29 -21.03 13.04 3.53
N LEU A 30 -20.53 14.18 3.02
CA LEU A 30 -21.36 15.15 2.31
C LEU A 30 -21.88 14.60 0.99
N LEU A 31 -21.05 13.89 0.24
CA LEU A 31 -21.38 13.25 -1.02
C LEU A 31 -22.45 12.16 -0.85
N GLU A 32 -22.28 11.31 0.16
CA GLU A 32 -23.26 10.28 0.51
C GLU A 32 -24.63 10.90 0.87
N ASN A 33 -24.63 12.02 1.59
CA ASN A 33 -25.87 12.73 1.88
C ASN A 33 -26.55 13.33 0.62
N SER A 34 -25.77 13.82 -0.34
CA SER A 34 -26.32 14.31 -1.61
C SER A 34 -26.93 13.18 -2.45
N ILE A 35 -26.29 11.99 -2.45
CA ILE A 35 -26.85 10.80 -3.13
C ILE A 35 -28.14 10.33 -2.43
N ASP A 36 -28.13 10.25 -1.09
CA ASP A 36 -29.32 9.91 -0.30
C ASP A 36 -30.49 10.89 -0.52
N ALA A 37 -30.19 12.17 -0.83
CA ALA A 37 -31.18 13.17 -1.18
C ALA A 37 -31.74 13.00 -2.60
N GLY A 38 -31.36 11.96 -3.34
CA GLY A 38 -31.82 11.69 -4.71
C GLY A 38 -31.26 12.65 -5.74
N ALA A 39 -30.08 13.21 -5.51
CA ALA A 39 -29.43 14.10 -6.46
C ALA A 39 -29.08 13.38 -7.78
N THR A 40 -29.28 14.07 -8.90
CA THR A 40 -28.83 13.62 -10.23
C THR A 40 -27.59 14.39 -10.72
N SER A 41 -27.23 15.47 -10.03
CA SER A 41 -26.03 16.26 -10.30
C SER A 41 -25.39 16.72 -8.99
N VAL A 42 -24.10 16.54 -8.88
CA VAL A 42 -23.30 16.94 -7.70
C VAL A 42 -22.07 17.71 -8.18
N ASP A 43 -22.00 18.99 -7.81
CA ASP A 43 -20.88 19.88 -8.11
C ASP A 43 -20.02 20.12 -6.87
N ILE A 44 -18.72 19.88 -6.99
CA ILE A 44 -17.74 19.98 -5.90
C ILE A 44 -16.69 21.04 -6.23
N LEU A 45 -16.51 22.00 -5.31
CA LEU A 45 -15.53 23.07 -5.42
C LEU A 45 -14.55 23.00 -4.25
N VAL A 46 -13.25 22.94 -4.55
CA VAL A 46 -12.20 22.70 -3.56
C VAL A 46 -11.13 23.80 -3.61
N LYS A 47 -10.79 24.38 -2.46
CA LYS A 47 -9.66 25.30 -2.31
C LYS A 47 -8.68 24.78 -1.27
N ASP A 48 -7.39 24.85 -1.58
CA ASP A 48 -6.30 24.42 -0.69
C ASP A 48 -6.47 22.98 -0.17
N GLY A 49 -6.77 22.04 -1.09
CA GLY A 49 -6.97 20.62 -0.71
C GLY A 49 -8.19 20.36 0.18
N GLY A 50 -9.16 21.30 0.22
CA GLY A 50 -10.36 21.20 1.06
C GLY A 50 -10.20 21.79 2.46
N LEU A 51 -9.00 22.26 2.83
CA LEU A 51 -8.76 22.86 4.14
C LEU A 51 -9.32 24.28 4.25
N LYS A 52 -9.25 25.07 3.17
CA LYS A 52 -9.77 26.45 3.14
C LYS A 52 -11.22 26.52 2.69
N LEU A 53 -11.60 25.73 1.69
CA LEU A 53 -12.97 25.64 1.19
C LEU A 53 -13.21 24.24 0.64
N LEU A 54 -14.28 23.64 1.09
CA LEU A 54 -14.89 22.46 0.53
C LEU A 54 -16.37 22.73 0.37
N GLN A 55 -16.84 22.88 -0.86
CA GLN A 55 -18.24 23.15 -1.17
C GLN A 55 -18.79 22.02 -2.02
N ILE A 56 -19.96 21.54 -1.66
CA ILE A 56 -20.75 20.58 -2.44
C ILE A 56 -22.11 21.19 -2.73
N THR A 57 -22.56 21.06 -3.96
CA THR A 57 -23.87 21.55 -4.42
C THR A 57 -24.57 20.42 -5.14
N ASP A 58 -25.75 20.07 -4.71
CA ASP A 58 -26.61 19.05 -5.32
C ASP A 58 -27.96 19.62 -5.75
N ASN A 59 -28.67 18.87 -6.58
CA ASN A 59 -30.02 19.13 -7.01
C ASN A 59 -31.04 18.14 -6.42
N GLY A 60 -30.77 17.63 -5.21
CA GLY A 60 -31.62 16.68 -4.50
C GLY A 60 -32.91 17.31 -3.94
N CYS A 61 -33.58 16.57 -3.04
CA CYS A 61 -34.87 16.99 -2.46
C CYS A 61 -34.80 18.26 -1.60
N GLY A 62 -33.61 18.74 -1.25
CA GLY A 62 -33.44 19.88 -0.37
C GLY A 62 -33.76 19.58 1.09
N ILE A 63 -33.63 20.60 1.95
CA ILE A 63 -33.87 20.53 3.40
C ILE A 63 -34.94 21.58 3.72
N ALA A 64 -35.97 21.16 4.45
CA ALA A 64 -37.03 22.07 4.90
C ALA A 64 -36.49 23.10 5.91
N VAL A 65 -37.03 24.29 5.93
CA VAL A 65 -36.54 25.35 6.83
C VAL A 65 -36.75 24.99 8.30
N GLU A 66 -37.80 24.24 8.58
CA GLU A 66 -38.15 23.73 9.91
C GLU A 66 -37.10 22.75 10.46
N ASP A 67 -36.42 22.00 9.58
CA ASP A 67 -35.40 21.01 9.96
C ASP A 67 -34.00 21.65 10.08
N MET A 68 -33.80 22.86 9.57
CA MET A 68 -32.50 23.52 9.64
C MET A 68 -31.93 23.68 11.06
N PRO A 69 -32.74 23.98 12.10
CA PRO A 69 -32.21 24.06 13.47
C PRO A 69 -31.59 22.74 13.98
N LEU A 70 -32.11 21.59 13.52
CA LEU A 70 -31.66 20.25 13.93
C LEU A 70 -30.53 19.68 13.08
N LEU A 71 -30.22 20.31 11.94
CA LEU A 71 -29.32 19.77 10.93
C LEU A 71 -27.93 19.38 11.43
N CYS A 72 -27.40 20.10 12.41
CA CYS A 72 -26.10 19.85 13.04
C CYS A 72 -26.22 19.35 14.49
N GLU A 73 -27.40 18.97 14.94
CA GLU A 73 -27.58 18.32 16.22
C GLU A 73 -27.15 16.87 16.14
N ARG A 74 -26.42 16.41 17.18
CA ARG A 74 -25.95 15.03 17.22
C ARG A 74 -27.12 14.06 17.41
N PHE A 75 -27.07 12.95 16.68
CA PHE A 75 -28.10 11.91 16.69
C PHE A 75 -29.46 12.36 16.16
N ALA A 76 -29.54 13.52 15.53
CA ALA A 76 -30.70 13.93 14.76
C ALA A 76 -30.58 13.38 13.33
N THR A 77 -31.54 12.56 12.91
CA THR A 77 -31.57 11.92 11.59
C THR A 77 -32.99 11.76 11.08
N SER A 78 -33.19 11.93 9.78
CA SER A 78 -34.44 11.61 9.10
C SER A 78 -34.48 10.19 8.54
N LYS A 79 -33.41 9.40 8.75
CA LYS A 79 -33.17 8.12 8.07
C LYS A 79 -33.42 6.89 8.93
N LEU A 80 -33.61 7.08 10.24
CA LEU A 80 -33.92 6.01 11.22
C LEU A 80 -35.00 6.51 12.17
N SER A 81 -35.94 5.64 12.49
CA SER A 81 -36.98 5.87 13.51
C SER A 81 -36.89 4.86 14.66
N SER A 82 -36.38 3.66 14.40
CA SER A 82 -36.22 2.58 15.38
C SER A 82 -34.87 1.88 15.24
N PHE A 83 -34.51 1.08 16.23
CA PHE A 83 -33.30 0.26 16.20
C PHE A 83 -33.37 -0.82 15.12
N ASP A 84 -34.58 -1.35 14.87
CA ASP A 84 -34.81 -2.42 13.88
C ASP A 84 -34.58 -1.93 12.45
N ASP A 85 -34.67 -0.61 12.19
CA ASP A 85 -34.33 -0.02 10.89
C ASP A 85 -32.87 -0.20 10.51
N LEU A 86 -31.99 -0.51 11.49
CA LEU A 86 -30.56 -0.81 11.23
C LEU A 86 -30.36 -2.09 10.42
N GLU A 87 -31.27 -3.06 10.56
CA GLU A 87 -31.22 -4.33 9.83
C GLU A 87 -31.66 -4.19 8.36
N SER A 88 -32.32 -3.09 8.00
CA SER A 88 -32.86 -2.84 6.65
C SER A 88 -32.29 -1.59 5.97
N LEU A 89 -31.16 -1.08 6.45
CA LEU A 89 -30.55 0.17 6.00
C LEU A 89 -30.21 0.19 4.51
N ALA A 90 -31.00 0.94 3.75
CA ALA A 90 -30.76 1.22 2.34
C ALA A 90 -29.97 2.54 2.09
N THR A 91 -29.87 3.41 3.11
CA THR A 91 -29.21 4.73 3.00
C THR A 91 -27.74 4.68 3.43
N TYR A 92 -26.92 5.57 2.88
CA TYR A 92 -25.51 5.72 3.28
C TYR A 92 -25.35 6.29 4.69
N GLY A 93 -26.09 7.35 5.01
CA GLY A 93 -26.08 7.99 6.30
C GLY A 93 -27.18 7.45 7.21
N PHE A 94 -26.90 7.30 8.52
CA PHE A 94 -27.88 6.86 9.51
C PHE A 94 -27.65 7.43 10.92
N ARG A 95 -26.42 7.81 11.28
CA ARG A 95 -26.05 8.20 12.65
C ARG A 95 -26.37 9.64 13.03
N GLY A 96 -26.66 10.53 12.07
CA GLY A 96 -26.83 11.97 12.35
C GLY A 96 -25.60 12.65 12.95
N GLU A 97 -24.40 12.16 12.65
CA GLU A 97 -23.17 12.68 13.27
C GLU A 97 -22.25 13.45 12.31
N ALA A 98 -22.40 13.29 11.00
CA ALA A 98 -21.47 13.83 10.01
C ALA A 98 -21.46 15.37 10.00
N LEU A 99 -22.63 16.01 9.81
CA LEU A 99 -22.74 17.47 9.80
C LEU A 99 -22.47 18.08 11.17
N ALA A 100 -22.91 17.43 12.23
CA ALA A 100 -22.57 17.80 13.61
C ALA A 100 -21.05 17.83 13.79
N SER A 101 -20.35 16.74 13.41
CA SER A 101 -18.89 16.63 13.51
C SER A 101 -18.18 17.73 12.70
N ILE A 102 -18.60 17.96 11.44
CA ILE A 102 -18.02 19.02 10.60
C ILE A 102 -18.21 20.39 11.27
N SER A 103 -19.38 20.68 11.83
CA SER A 103 -19.67 21.98 12.48
C SER A 103 -18.80 22.24 13.72
N HIS A 104 -18.28 21.18 14.39
CA HIS A 104 -17.38 21.30 15.55
C HIS A 104 -15.93 21.61 15.18
N ILE A 105 -15.51 21.29 13.95
CA ILE A 105 -14.11 21.43 13.50
C ILE A 105 -13.92 22.35 12.30
N ALA A 106 -15.02 22.90 11.77
CA ALA A 106 -15.03 23.80 10.62
C ALA A 106 -16.13 24.85 10.78
N ARG A 107 -16.15 25.81 9.88
CA ARG A 107 -17.23 26.78 9.71
C ARG A 107 -18.15 26.25 8.62
N LEU A 108 -19.39 25.92 8.97
CA LEU A 108 -20.36 25.33 8.06
C LEU A 108 -21.46 26.33 7.72
N SER A 109 -21.74 26.48 6.44
CA SER A 109 -22.96 27.19 5.98
C SER A 109 -23.72 26.32 4.99
N VAL A 110 -25.03 26.42 5.03
CA VAL A 110 -25.96 25.63 4.23
C VAL A 110 -26.92 26.56 3.54
N VAL A 111 -27.11 26.37 2.24
CA VAL A 111 -28.19 26.98 1.45
C VAL A 111 -29.01 25.83 0.90
N SER A 112 -30.30 25.81 1.20
CA SER A 112 -31.16 24.74 0.71
C SER A 112 -32.54 25.26 0.29
N LYS A 113 -33.10 24.58 -0.71
CA LYS A 113 -34.46 24.85 -1.23
C LYS A 113 -35.11 23.52 -1.57
N THR A 114 -36.31 23.31 -1.02
CA THR A 114 -37.17 22.19 -1.42
C THR A 114 -37.97 22.54 -2.65
N PRO A 115 -38.36 21.56 -3.50
CA PRO A 115 -39.13 21.82 -4.72
C PRO A 115 -40.47 22.54 -4.50
N GLY A 116 -41.08 22.43 -3.30
CA GLY A 116 -42.31 23.10 -2.93
C GLY A 116 -42.15 24.52 -2.37
N SER A 117 -40.90 24.95 -2.11
CA SER A 117 -40.63 26.27 -1.53
C SER A 117 -40.39 27.31 -2.63
N GLN A 118 -40.89 28.55 -2.40
CA GLN A 118 -40.61 29.67 -3.31
C GLN A 118 -39.19 30.23 -3.12
N LEU A 119 -38.63 30.13 -1.91
CA LEU A 119 -37.37 30.72 -1.54
C LEU A 119 -36.40 29.62 -1.02
N ALA A 120 -35.11 29.82 -1.26
CA ALA A 120 -34.06 29.11 -0.54
C ALA A 120 -33.79 29.75 0.82
N TYR A 121 -33.30 28.97 1.75
CA TYR A 121 -32.90 29.46 3.07
C TYR A 121 -31.42 29.21 3.31
N LYS A 122 -30.74 30.18 3.93
CA LYS A 122 -29.35 30.11 4.31
C LYS A 122 -29.20 30.10 5.81
N ALA A 123 -28.48 29.11 6.32
CA ALA A 123 -28.13 28.98 7.73
C ALA A 123 -26.62 28.82 7.91
N PHE A 124 -26.11 29.20 9.08
CA PHE A 124 -24.71 29.06 9.49
C PHE A 124 -24.67 28.24 10.76
N TYR A 125 -23.61 27.42 10.90
CA TYR A 125 -23.47 26.52 12.03
C TYR A 125 -22.06 26.56 12.60
N THR A 126 -21.95 26.44 13.93
CA THR A 126 -20.71 26.27 14.65
C THR A 126 -20.99 25.51 15.95
N GLY A 127 -20.16 24.48 16.25
CA GLY A 127 -20.33 23.70 17.48
C GLY A 127 -21.67 22.99 17.62
N GLY A 128 -22.30 22.55 16.54
CA GLY A 128 -23.58 21.85 16.54
C GLY A 128 -24.82 22.77 16.56
N GLN A 129 -24.65 24.09 16.61
CA GLN A 129 -25.74 25.04 16.78
C GLN A 129 -25.81 26.07 15.64
N LEU A 130 -27.01 26.64 15.42
CA LEU A 130 -27.19 27.76 14.53
C LEU A 130 -26.32 28.94 14.97
N ALA A 131 -25.73 29.63 14.02
CA ALA A 131 -24.82 30.75 14.23
C ALA A 131 -25.16 31.94 13.33
N THR A 132 -24.64 33.11 13.69
CA THR A 132 -24.67 34.29 12.84
C THR A 132 -23.76 34.14 11.61
N PRO A 133 -23.83 34.98 10.57
CA PRO A 133 -22.90 34.98 9.43
C PRO A 133 -21.42 35.14 9.82
N LYS A 134 -21.13 35.57 11.05
CA LYS A 134 -19.78 35.66 11.64
C LYS A 134 -19.41 34.42 12.44
N PHE A 135 -20.19 33.35 12.34
CA PHE A 135 -20.02 32.09 13.09
C PHE A 135 -19.99 32.26 14.62
N LYS A 136 -20.80 33.15 15.14
CA LYS A 136 -21.01 33.33 16.59
C LYS A 136 -22.39 32.84 16.99
N VAL A 137 -22.48 32.14 18.09
CA VAL A 137 -23.74 31.73 18.70
C VAL A 137 -24.31 32.97 19.44
N GLU A 138 -25.45 33.44 19.01
CA GLU A 138 -26.20 34.59 19.59
C GLU A 138 -27.66 34.18 19.81
N SER A 139 -28.54 35.16 20.15
CA SER A 139 -29.97 34.91 20.32
C SER A 139 -30.64 34.38 19.04
N SER A 140 -31.70 33.59 19.18
CA SER A 140 -32.42 32.89 18.11
C SER A 140 -32.80 33.79 16.94
N ASP A 141 -33.20 35.02 17.20
CA ASP A 141 -33.63 35.98 16.14
C ASP A 141 -32.48 36.35 15.18
N LYS A 142 -31.21 36.31 15.65
CA LYS A 142 -30.06 36.65 14.83
C LYS A 142 -29.46 35.45 14.10
N THR A 143 -29.71 34.23 14.58
CA THR A 143 -29.18 32.99 14.06
C THR A 143 -30.17 32.23 13.16
N ALA A 144 -31.44 32.67 13.13
CA ALA A 144 -32.47 32.05 12.31
C ALA A 144 -32.09 31.97 10.83
N PRO A 145 -32.51 30.91 10.13
CA PRO A 145 -32.31 30.77 8.68
C PRO A 145 -32.85 31.96 7.92
N ARG A 146 -32.09 32.46 6.95
CA ARG A 146 -32.45 33.69 6.19
C ARG A 146 -32.87 33.31 4.78
N PRO A 147 -33.97 33.93 4.25
CA PRO A 147 -34.36 33.70 2.88
C PRO A 147 -33.30 34.28 1.91
N VAL A 148 -32.99 33.52 0.89
CA VAL A 148 -32.03 33.85 -0.18
C VAL A 148 -32.52 33.32 -1.51
N ALA A 149 -31.98 33.85 -2.63
CA ALA A 149 -32.16 33.23 -3.93
C ALA A 149 -31.38 31.93 -4.02
N GLY A 150 -31.96 30.86 -4.56
CA GLY A 150 -31.31 29.57 -4.74
C GLY A 150 -32.08 28.66 -5.68
N LYS A 151 -31.42 27.64 -6.20
CA LYS A 151 -32.01 26.55 -6.98
C LYS A 151 -32.50 25.45 -6.04
N ASP A 152 -33.38 24.59 -6.53
CA ASP A 152 -33.78 23.39 -5.82
C ASP A 152 -32.56 22.50 -5.53
N GLY A 153 -32.52 21.91 -4.32
CA GLY A 153 -31.37 21.12 -3.82
C GLY A 153 -30.64 21.79 -2.64
N THR A 154 -29.43 21.35 -2.37
CA THR A 154 -28.65 21.79 -1.22
C THR A 154 -27.23 22.18 -1.62
N GLN A 155 -26.77 23.31 -1.08
CA GLN A 155 -25.35 23.71 -1.12
C GLN A 155 -24.79 23.73 0.30
N LEU A 156 -23.83 22.87 0.56
CA LEU A 156 -23.06 22.82 1.81
C LEU A 156 -21.69 23.44 1.56
N THR A 157 -21.31 24.39 2.41
CA THR A 157 -20.01 25.07 2.32
C THR A 157 -19.28 24.93 3.65
N VAL A 158 -18.15 24.24 3.61
CA VAL A 158 -17.24 24.01 4.74
C VAL A 158 -16.03 24.91 4.55
N GLU A 159 -15.79 25.82 5.48
CA GLU A 159 -14.66 26.74 5.47
C GLU A 159 -13.74 26.49 6.66
N ASP A 160 -12.43 26.70 6.46
CA ASP A 160 -11.39 26.60 7.48
C ASP A 160 -11.45 25.28 8.28
N LEU A 161 -11.49 24.16 7.56
CA LEU A 161 -11.52 22.82 8.17
C LEU A 161 -10.30 22.63 9.11
N PHE A 162 -10.55 22.13 10.31
CA PHE A 162 -9.57 21.96 11.40
C PHE A 162 -8.99 23.26 11.99
N TYR A 163 -9.65 24.41 11.80
CA TYR A 163 -9.17 25.71 12.32
C TYR A 163 -8.88 25.69 13.83
N ASN A 164 -9.60 24.87 14.59
CA ASN A 164 -9.49 24.70 16.05
C ASN A 164 -8.77 23.40 16.47
N VAL A 165 -8.15 22.69 15.54
CA VAL A 165 -7.35 21.46 15.78
C VAL A 165 -5.96 21.63 15.14
N PRO A 166 -5.07 22.45 15.70
CA PRO A 166 -3.79 22.79 15.07
C PRO A 166 -2.83 21.60 14.87
N SER A 167 -2.90 20.59 15.74
CA SER A 167 -2.11 19.36 15.61
C SER A 167 -2.44 18.63 14.33
N ARG A 168 -3.74 18.51 14.01
CA ARG A 168 -4.21 17.86 12.78
C ARG A 168 -3.85 18.65 11.54
N LEU A 169 -4.00 19.98 11.60
CA LEU A 169 -3.64 20.85 10.46
C LEU A 169 -2.16 20.70 10.08
N ARG A 170 -1.29 20.51 11.10
CA ARG A 170 0.15 20.29 10.88
C ARG A 170 0.50 18.90 10.34
N SER A 171 -0.31 17.90 10.60
CA SER A 171 -0.12 16.52 10.11
C SER A 171 -0.69 16.28 8.71
N MET A 172 -1.38 17.26 8.12
CA MET A 172 -1.93 17.13 6.77
C MET A 172 -0.81 17.06 5.73
N LYS A 173 -1.06 16.26 4.69
CA LYS A 173 -0.20 16.16 3.52
C LYS A 173 -0.17 17.47 2.73
N SER A 174 0.48 17.47 1.60
CA SER A 174 0.46 18.65 0.72
C SER A 174 -0.98 18.92 0.23
N LYS A 175 -1.27 20.20 -0.09
CA LYS A 175 -2.58 20.60 -0.64
C LYS A 175 -2.93 19.85 -1.93
N SER A 176 -1.91 19.43 -2.68
CA SER A 176 -2.07 18.65 -3.90
C SER A 176 -2.47 17.21 -3.60
N ASP A 177 -1.87 16.59 -2.59
CA ASP A 177 -2.18 15.21 -2.18
C ASP A 177 -3.57 15.11 -1.57
N GLU A 178 -3.97 16.11 -0.75
CA GLU A 178 -5.33 16.17 -0.21
C GLU A 178 -6.37 16.34 -1.33
N PHE A 179 -6.08 17.17 -2.36
CA PHE A 179 -6.94 17.28 -3.52
C PHE A 179 -7.00 15.99 -4.34
N ALA A 180 -5.88 15.30 -4.52
CA ALA A 180 -5.84 13.99 -5.17
C ALA A 180 -6.67 12.95 -4.41
N SER A 181 -6.64 12.97 -3.06
CA SER A 181 -7.48 12.11 -2.22
C SER A 181 -8.97 12.43 -2.36
N ILE A 182 -9.33 13.70 -2.53
CA ILE A 182 -10.69 14.12 -2.82
C ILE A 182 -11.14 13.60 -4.20
N LEU A 183 -10.32 13.75 -5.23
CA LEU A 183 -10.61 13.24 -6.58
C LEU A 183 -10.76 11.73 -6.61
N ASP A 184 -9.96 11.00 -5.84
CA ASP A 184 -10.06 9.54 -5.72
C ASP A 184 -11.42 9.11 -5.15
N VAL A 185 -11.90 9.78 -4.10
CA VAL A 185 -13.22 9.51 -3.52
C VAL A 185 -14.32 9.85 -4.53
N VAL A 186 -14.32 11.05 -5.13
CA VAL A 186 -15.33 11.44 -6.12
C VAL A 186 -15.34 10.47 -7.29
N GLY A 187 -14.17 10.08 -7.79
CA GLY A 187 -14.03 9.15 -8.90
C GLY A 187 -14.64 7.79 -8.60
N LYS A 188 -14.43 7.26 -7.39
CA LYS A 188 -15.00 5.96 -6.96
C LYS A 188 -16.52 6.01 -6.92
N TYR A 189 -17.11 7.06 -6.36
CA TYR A 189 -18.58 7.23 -6.38
C TYR A 189 -19.11 7.49 -7.78
N ALA A 190 -18.39 8.25 -8.61
CA ALA A 190 -18.78 8.51 -9.99
C ALA A 190 -18.85 7.25 -10.87
N ILE A 191 -18.02 6.23 -10.55
CA ILE A 191 -18.08 4.93 -11.20
C ILE A 191 -19.27 4.12 -10.71
N HIS A 192 -19.50 4.10 -9.39
CA HIS A 192 -20.49 3.25 -8.76
C HIS A 192 -21.91 3.75 -8.94
N THR A 193 -22.13 5.05 -8.72
CA THR A 193 -23.50 5.61 -8.69
C THR A 193 -23.99 5.89 -10.10
N ASP A 194 -24.90 5.06 -10.57
CA ASP A 194 -25.58 5.28 -11.84
C ASP A 194 -26.63 6.38 -11.72
N GLY A 195 -26.83 7.12 -12.80
CA GLY A 195 -27.82 8.22 -12.84
C GLY A 195 -27.36 9.53 -12.22
N VAL A 196 -26.16 9.62 -11.61
CA VAL A 196 -25.62 10.84 -11.02
C VAL A 196 -24.41 11.36 -11.80
N GLY A 197 -24.45 12.62 -12.20
CA GLY A 197 -23.31 13.34 -12.77
C GLY A 197 -22.49 14.02 -11.67
N PHE A 198 -21.18 13.86 -11.71
CA PHE A 198 -20.26 14.48 -10.76
C PHE A 198 -19.32 15.45 -11.45
N SER A 199 -19.10 16.61 -10.84
CA SER A 199 -18.14 17.60 -11.29
C SER A 199 -17.29 18.04 -10.10
N CYS A 200 -15.96 17.96 -10.24
CA CYS A 200 -15.03 18.39 -9.20
C CYS A 200 -13.97 19.31 -9.78
N LYS A 201 -13.85 20.52 -9.23
CA LYS A 201 -12.86 21.50 -9.69
C LYS A 201 -12.16 22.22 -8.53
N LYS A 202 -10.97 22.72 -8.80
CA LYS A 202 -10.28 23.63 -7.89
C LYS A 202 -10.85 25.05 -7.99
N PHE A 203 -10.88 25.73 -6.86
CA PHE A 203 -11.29 27.13 -6.81
C PHE A 203 -10.32 28.00 -7.65
N GLY A 204 -10.91 28.78 -8.55
CA GLY A 204 -10.15 29.64 -9.47
C GLY A 204 -9.79 28.98 -10.81
N GLU A 205 -9.98 27.67 -10.98
CA GLU A 205 -9.85 27.01 -12.28
C GLU A 205 -11.15 27.05 -13.06
N SER A 206 -11.09 27.23 -14.38
CA SER A 206 -12.26 27.24 -15.26
C SER A 206 -12.77 25.84 -15.61
N THR A 207 -11.83 24.89 -15.75
CA THR A 207 -12.12 23.50 -16.15
C THR A 207 -12.20 22.59 -14.92
N PRO A 208 -13.16 21.66 -14.86
CA PRO A 208 -13.19 20.64 -13.82
C PRO A 208 -12.05 19.63 -13.99
N ALA A 209 -11.45 19.21 -12.88
CA ALA A 209 -10.45 18.13 -12.86
C ALA A 209 -11.10 16.75 -13.09
N LEU A 210 -12.38 16.61 -12.73
CA LEU A 210 -13.21 15.43 -13.00
C LEU A 210 -14.61 15.90 -13.39
N ALA A 211 -15.18 15.34 -14.47
CA ALA A 211 -16.57 15.56 -14.85
C ALA A 211 -17.14 14.30 -15.49
N THR A 212 -18.24 13.79 -14.93
CA THR A 212 -19.00 12.64 -15.46
C THR A 212 -20.44 13.04 -15.77
N ARG A 213 -21.05 12.35 -16.74
CA ARG A 213 -22.45 12.59 -17.10
C ARG A 213 -23.38 11.65 -16.34
N PRO A 214 -24.62 12.06 -16.01
CA PRO A 214 -25.56 11.26 -15.23
C PRO A 214 -25.88 9.87 -15.83
N GLN A 215 -25.91 9.74 -17.14
CA GLN A 215 -26.31 8.50 -17.84
C GLN A 215 -25.14 7.89 -18.63
N ALA A 216 -23.90 8.17 -18.25
CA ALA A 216 -22.74 7.60 -18.91
C ALA A 216 -22.65 6.11 -18.60
N ALA A 217 -22.31 5.29 -19.62
CA ALA A 217 -22.01 3.88 -19.42
C ALA A 217 -20.82 3.69 -18.48
N LEU A 218 -20.78 2.55 -17.76
CA LEU A 218 -19.71 2.24 -16.80
C LEU A 218 -18.30 2.40 -17.42
N LYS A 219 -18.13 1.90 -18.65
CA LYS A 219 -16.87 2.01 -19.40
C LYS A 219 -16.46 3.47 -19.66
N GLU A 220 -17.41 4.37 -19.95
CA GLU A 220 -17.15 5.80 -20.14
C GLU A 220 -16.74 6.47 -18.82
N ARG A 221 -17.42 6.13 -17.73
CA ARG A 221 -17.09 6.60 -16.37
C ARG A 221 -15.70 6.13 -15.95
N LEU A 222 -15.36 4.85 -16.17
CA LEU A 222 -14.03 4.30 -15.93
C LEU A 222 -12.94 4.99 -16.76
N ARG A 223 -13.26 5.30 -18.03
CA ARG A 223 -12.33 6.05 -18.90
C ARG A 223 -12.06 7.45 -18.38
N THR A 224 -13.06 8.12 -17.86
CA THR A 224 -12.93 9.48 -17.31
C THR A 224 -12.12 9.49 -16.02
N VAL A 225 -12.30 8.50 -15.16
CA VAL A 225 -11.67 8.44 -13.82
C VAL A 225 -10.27 7.82 -13.87
N PHE A 226 -10.11 6.68 -14.54
CA PHE A 226 -8.87 5.89 -14.55
C PHE A 226 -8.10 5.93 -15.87
N GLY A 227 -8.65 6.61 -16.88
CA GLY A 227 -8.02 6.77 -18.18
C GLY A 227 -8.33 5.68 -19.20
N VAL A 228 -7.82 5.89 -20.40
CA VAL A 228 -8.10 5.02 -21.56
C VAL A 228 -7.51 3.62 -21.38
N SER A 229 -6.34 3.52 -20.76
CA SER A 229 -5.65 2.22 -20.58
C SER A 229 -6.45 1.21 -19.76
N VAL A 230 -7.16 1.67 -18.72
CA VAL A 230 -8.07 0.81 -17.95
C VAL A 230 -9.31 0.49 -18.77
N ALA A 231 -9.95 1.51 -19.37
CA ALA A 231 -11.22 1.34 -20.04
C ALA A 231 -11.16 0.52 -21.35
N SER A 232 -9.99 0.42 -22.01
CA SER A 232 -9.84 -0.40 -23.23
C SER A 232 -9.95 -1.89 -22.96
N ASP A 233 -9.43 -2.34 -21.84
CA ASP A 233 -9.29 -3.77 -21.51
C ASP A 233 -10.29 -4.25 -20.44
N ILE A 234 -11.30 -3.45 -20.15
CA ILE A 234 -12.33 -3.76 -19.17
C ILE A 234 -13.30 -4.83 -19.67
N ILE A 235 -13.57 -5.80 -18.82
CA ILE A 235 -14.63 -6.80 -18.94
C ILE A 235 -15.66 -6.50 -17.86
N GLU A 236 -16.87 -6.14 -18.30
CA GLU A 236 -18.01 -5.91 -17.39
C GLU A 236 -18.76 -7.21 -17.16
N PHE A 237 -19.20 -7.44 -15.94
CA PHE A 237 -20.03 -8.61 -15.61
C PHE A 237 -21.05 -8.27 -14.53
N SER A 238 -22.14 -9.04 -14.54
CA SER A 238 -23.16 -9.00 -13.49
C SER A 238 -23.74 -10.40 -13.36
N LYS A 239 -23.83 -10.93 -12.14
CA LYS A 239 -24.36 -12.26 -11.87
C LYS A 239 -25.06 -12.28 -10.53
N ASP A 240 -26.18 -13.00 -10.47
CA ASP A 240 -26.88 -13.27 -9.22
C ASP A 240 -26.06 -14.25 -8.38
N GLY A 241 -25.98 -13.98 -7.08
CA GLY A 241 -25.21 -14.78 -6.13
C GLY A 241 -26.05 -15.86 -5.45
N PRO A 242 -25.44 -16.71 -4.61
CA PRO A 242 -26.12 -17.73 -3.82
C PRO A 242 -26.85 -17.10 -2.62
N LEU A 243 -28.01 -16.52 -2.87
CA LEU A 243 -28.79 -15.75 -1.88
C LEU A 243 -29.23 -16.63 -0.71
N GLU A 244 -29.69 -17.86 -0.97
CA GLU A 244 -30.21 -18.77 0.07
C GLU A 244 -29.11 -19.35 0.94
N GLU A 245 -27.90 -19.58 0.38
CA GLU A 245 -26.79 -20.20 1.10
C GLU A 245 -25.96 -19.21 1.90
N TYR A 246 -25.62 -18.05 1.28
CA TYR A 246 -24.66 -17.09 1.87
C TYR A 246 -25.25 -15.68 2.01
N GLY A 247 -26.50 -15.46 1.60
CA GLY A 247 -27.11 -14.14 1.63
C GLY A 247 -26.56 -13.16 0.60
N LEU A 248 -25.83 -13.65 -0.40
CA LEU A 248 -25.30 -12.84 -1.50
C LEU A 248 -26.33 -12.73 -2.61
N ALA A 249 -26.95 -11.56 -2.80
CA ALA A 249 -27.98 -11.36 -3.80
C ALA A 249 -27.38 -11.18 -5.21
N LYS A 250 -26.38 -10.32 -5.36
CA LYS A 250 -25.82 -9.98 -6.65
C LYS A 250 -24.37 -9.53 -6.56
N VAL A 251 -23.59 -9.88 -7.56
CA VAL A 251 -22.24 -9.37 -7.80
C VAL A 251 -22.20 -8.74 -9.17
N SER A 252 -21.81 -7.49 -9.23
CA SER A 252 -21.57 -6.77 -10.49
C SER A 252 -20.24 -6.05 -10.43
N GLY A 253 -19.61 -5.85 -11.57
CA GLY A 253 -18.34 -5.16 -11.59
C GLY A 253 -17.69 -5.09 -12.96
N ALA A 254 -16.47 -4.62 -12.93
CA ALA A 254 -15.61 -4.47 -14.08
C ALA A 254 -14.17 -4.83 -13.69
N ILE A 255 -13.58 -5.72 -14.43
CA ILE A 255 -12.22 -6.23 -14.23
C ILE A 255 -11.42 -6.05 -15.52
N THR A 256 -10.11 -5.89 -15.40
CA THR A 256 -9.24 -5.86 -16.59
C THR A 256 -8.95 -7.26 -17.08
N GLY A 257 -8.94 -7.41 -18.42
CA GLY A 257 -8.57 -8.64 -19.08
C GLY A 257 -7.08 -8.99 -18.96
N LEU A 258 -6.69 -10.13 -19.50
CA LEU A 258 -5.35 -10.69 -19.37
C LEU A 258 -4.29 -9.93 -20.20
N ASN A 259 -4.71 -9.06 -21.13
CA ASN A 259 -3.82 -8.25 -21.95
C ASN A 259 -3.47 -6.89 -21.30
N TYR A 260 -4.11 -6.56 -20.17
CA TYR A 260 -3.87 -5.31 -19.46
C TYR A 260 -2.47 -5.30 -18.84
N ASN A 261 -1.68 -4.30 -19.23
CA ASN A 261 -0.32 -4.13 -18.77
C ASN A 261 -0.21 -2.82 -17.98
N ASN A 262 -0.16 -2.92 -16.65
CA ASN A 262 0.05 -1.77 -15.78
C ASN A 262 1.02 -2.13 -14.65
N LYS A 263 2.15 -1.45 -14.62
CA LYS A 263 3.18 -1.60 -13.59
C LYS A 263 2.84 -0.86 -12.29
N ARG A 264 1.88 0.07 -12.32
CA ARG A 264 1.45 0.79 -11.13
C ARG A 264 0.36 0.01 -10.42
N ARG A 265 0.55 -0.25 -9.13
CA ARG A 265 -0.44 -0.91 -8.29
C ARG A 265 -1.70 -0.05 -8.22
N ALA A 266 -2.76 -0.45 -8.91
CA ALA A 266 -4.07 0.17 -8.79
C ALA A 266 -4.70 -0.19 -7.44
N ILE A 267 -5.42 0.76 -6.84
CA ILE A 267 -6.22 0.49 -5.64
C ILE A 267 -7.54 -0.08 -6.14
N PRO A 268 -7.92 -1.30 -5.72
CA PRO A 268 -9.21 -1.86 -6.09
C PRO A 268 -10.36 -1.03 -5.51
N VAL A 269 -11.49 -1.04 -6.20
CA VAL A 269 -12.69 -0.30 -5.80
C VAL A 269 -13.76 -1.32 -5.44
N PHE A 270 -14.13 -1.37 -4.15
CA PHE A 270 -15.16 -2.28 -3.66
C PHE A 270 -16.31 -1.52 -3.04
N PHE A 271 -17.51 -1.94 -3.40
CA PHE A 271 -18.75 -1.48 -2.78
C PHE A 271 -19.50 -2.69 -2.22
N ILE A 272 -20.01 -2.57 -1.01
CA ILE A 272 -20.92 -3.53 -0.38
C ILE A 272 -22.16 -2.78 0.03
N ASN A 273 -23.32 -3.19 -0.48
CA ASN A 273 -24.60 -2.51 -0.27
C ASN A 273 -24.47 -0.98 -0.52
N ASN A 274 -23.89 -0.64 -1.67
CA ASN A 274 -23.59 0.73 -2.11
C ASN A 274 -22.53 1.48 -1.29
N ARG A 275 -21.97 0.92 -0.22
CA ARG A 275 -20.95 1.58 0.61
C ARG A 275 -19.55 1.30 0.11
N LEU A 276 -18.75 2.34 -0.07
CA LEU A 276 -17.32 2.22 -0.43
C LEU A 276 -16.55 1.63 0.74
N VAL A 277 -16.01 0.43 0.56
CA VAL A 277 -15.31 -0.34 1.60
C VAL A 277 -13.93 -0.77 1.18
N THR A 278 -13.12 -1.13 2.16
CA THR A 278 -11.84 -1.80 1.98
C THR A 278 -11.99 -3.24 2.47
N CYS A 279 -11.83 -4.22 1.59
CA CYS A 279 -11.86 -5.65 1.91
C CYS A 279 -10.52 -6.26 1.50
N ASP A 280 -9.59 -6.37 2.46
CA ASP A 280 -8.25 -6.90 2.19
C ASP A 280 -8.24 -8.41 1.90
N PRO A 281 -9.10 -9.26 2.48
CA PRO A 281 -9.22 -10.66 2.08
C PRO A 281 -9.60 -10.81 0.61
N LEU A 282 -10.68 -10.15 0.16
CA LEU A 282 -11.12 -10.17 -1.24
C LEU A 282 -10.04 -9.65 -2.20
N LYS A 283 -9.37 -8.55 -1.85
CA LYS A 283 -8.26 -8.01 -2.63
C LYS A 283 -7.11 -9.01 -2.79
N ARG A 284 -6.73 -9.69 -1.70
CA ARG A 284 -5.64 -10.71 -1.74
C ARG A 284 -6.04 -11.90 -2.60
N ALA A 285 -7.26 -12.40 -2.49
CA ALA A 285 -7.78 -13.51 -3.27
C ALA A 285 -7.75 -13.18 -4.77
N LEU A 286 -8.25 -12.01 -5.16
CA LEU A 286 -8.25 -11.57 -6.57
C LEU A 286 -6.83 -11.33 -7.11
N LEU A 287 -5.94 -10.73 -6.34
CA LEU A 287 -4.54 -10.56 -6.77
C LEU A 287 -3.83 -11.91 -6.91
N SER A 288 -4.12 -12.88 -6.03
CA SER A 288 -3.60 -14.24 -6.14
C SER A 288 -4.09 -14.93 -7.41
N LEU A 289 -5.38 -14.81 -7.73
CA LEU A 289 -5.95 -15.32 -8.97
C LEU A 289 -5.24 -14.74 -10.20
N TYR A 290 -5.09 -13.42 -10.25
CA TYR A 290 -4.43 -12.76 -11.40
C TYR A 290 -2.94 -13.06 -11.52
N SER A 291 -2.28 -13.41 -10.41
CA SER A 291 -0.84 -13.77 -10.45
C SER A 291 -0.55 -15.03 -11.26
N VAL A 292 -1.56 -15.87 -11.50
CA VAL A 292 -1.46 -17.06 -12.35
C VAL A 292 -1.46 -16.68 -13.85
N PHE A 293 -2.13 -15.59 -14.20
CA PHE A 293 -2.38 -15.19 -15.59
C PHE A 293 -1.49 -14.03 -16.05
N LEU A 294 -1.17 -13.09 -15.17
CA LEU A 294 -0.40 -11.90 -15.53
C LEU A 294 1.10 -12.10 -15.28
N PRO A 295 1.96 -11.54 -16.15
CA PRO A 295 3.39 -11.48 -15.89
C PRO A 295 3.71 -10.79 -14.56
N LYS A 296 4.77 -11.23 -13.88
CA LYS A 296 5.22 -10.61 -12.62
C LYS A 296 5.43 -9.10 -12.80
N GLY A 297 4.91 -8.32 -11.83
CA GLY A 297 5.01 -6.85 -11.85
C GLY A 297 3.87 -6.13 -12.55
N ASN A 298 2.92 -6.83 -13.14
CA ASN A 298 1.69 -6.25 -13.67
C ASN A 298 0.55 -6.36 -12.65
N TYR A 299 -0.23 -5.29 -12.53
CA TYR A 299 -1.34 -5.22 -11.58
C TYR A 299 -2.65 -5.02 -12.32
N PRO A 300 -3.66 -5.86 -12.04
CA PRO A 300 -5.00 -5.70 -12.58
C PRO A 300 -5.74 -4.55 -11.92
N PHE A 301 -6.79 -4.07 -12.57
CA PHE A 301 -7.78 -3.19 -11.98
C PHE A 301 -9.06 -3.96 -11.71
N PHE A 302 -9.68 -3.72 -10.55
CA PHE A 302 -11.00 -4.27 -10.21
C PHE A 302 -11.92 -3.17 -9.69
N TYR A 303 -13.14 -3.20 -10.17
CA TYR A 303 -14.29 -2.57 -9.54
C TYR A 303 -15.34 -3.65 -9.30
N LEU A 304 -15.76 -3.84 -8.06
CA LEU A 304 -16.80 -4.80 -7.67
C LEU A 304 -17.84 -4.14 -6.78
N SER A 305 -19.09 -4.46 -7.05
CA SER A 305 -20.24 -4.11 -6.23
C SER A 305 -20.95 -5.38 -5.79
N LEU A 306 -21.08 -5.57 -4.48
CA LEU A 306 -21.73 -6.71 -3.85
C LEU A 306 -23.03 -6.26 -3.21
N GLU A 307 -24.10 -6.96 -3.50
CA GLU A 307 -25.40 -6.82 -2.81
C GLU A 307 -25.57 -8.00 -1.88
N ILE A 308 -25.42 -7.79 -0.59
CA ILE A 308 -25.54 -8.81 0.46
C ILE A 308 -26.76 -8.46 1.31
N GLN A 309 -27.49 -9.47 1.79
CA GLN A 309 -28.62 -9.25 2.69
C GLN A 309 -28.18 -8.37 3.87
N PRO A 310 -28.88 -7.25 4.17
CA PRO A 310 -28.46 -6.30 5.20
C PRO A 310 -28.23 -6.93 6.58
N GLN A 311 -29.03 -7.91 6.95
CA GLN A 311 -28.91 -8.66 8.21
C GLN A 311 -27.59 -9.46 8.34
N ASN A 312 -26.93 -9.75 7.23
CA ASN A 312 -25.66 -10.48 7.20
C ASN A 312 -24.45 -9.53 7.16
N VAL A 313 -24.66 -8.21 7.23
CA VAL A 313 -23.60 -7.21 7.08
C VAL A 313 -23.53 -6.32 8.31
N ASP A 314 -22.41 -6.39 9.04
CA ASP A 314 -22.15 -5.44 10.13
C ASP A 314 -21.42 -4.21 9.60
N VAL A 315 -22.15 -3.10 9.54
CA VAL A 315 -21.65 -1.79 9.08
C VAL A 315 -21.08 -0.93 10.22
N ASN A 316 -21.16 -1.41 11.46
CA ASN A 316 -20.87 -0.59 12.65
C ASN A 316 -19.47 -0.80 13.24
N ILE A 317 -18.57 -1.48 12.55
CA ILE A 317 -17.24 -1.88 13.04
C ILE A 317 -16.30 -0.68 13.15
N HIS A 318 -16.32 0.24 12.19
CA HIS A 318 -15.41 1.38 12.17
C HIS A 318 -16.16 2.72 12.06
N PRO A 319 -15.77 3.77 12.82
CA PRO A 319 -16.43 5.09 12.76
C PRO A 319 -16.49 5.69 11.35
N THR A 320 -15.48 5.46 10.52
CA THR A 320 -15.41 5.95 9.13
C THR A 320 -16.09 5.02 8.12
N LYS A 321 -16.75 3.95 8.55
CA LYS A 321 -17.44 2.96 7.71
C LYS A 321 -16.58 2.37 6.57
N ARG A 322 -15.26 2.33 6.75
CA ARG A 322 -14.33 1.84 5.71
C ARG A 322 -14.20 0.33 5.71
N GLU A 323 -14.38 -0.31 6.85
CA GLU A 323 -14.32 -1.74 7.03
C GLU A 323 -15.72 -2.23 7.35
N VAL A 324 -16.11 -3.31 6.70
CA VAL A 324 -17.39 -3.99 6.88
C VAL A 324 -17.08 -5.45 7.03
N ARG A 325 -17.73 -6.12 7.96
CA ARG A 325 -17.72 -7.59 8.08
C ARG A 325 -19.07 -8.12 7.65
N PHE A 326 -19.06 -9.25 7.03
CA PHE A 326 -20.27 -9.94 6.62
C PHE A 326 -20.15 -11.43 6.92
N LEU A 327 -21.28 -12.07 7.17
CA LEU A 327 -21.34 -13.50 7.39
C LEU A 327 -20.92 -14.24 6.11
N HIS A 328 -20.33 -15.41 6.26
CA HIS A 328 -19.86 -16.25 5.15
C HIS A 328 -18.83 -15.55 4.26
N GLU A 329 -17.94 -14.74 4.86
CA GLU A 329 -16.96 -13.95 4.13
C GLU A 329 -16.04 -14.82 3.27
N GLU A 330 -15.58 -15.97 3.79
CA GLU A 330 -14.66 -16.87 3.09
C GLU A 330 -15.36 -17.51 1.88
N GLU A 331 -16.56 -18.02 2.06
CA GLU A 331 -17.36 -18.68 1.01
C GLU A 331 -17.77 -17.69 -0.10
N ILE A 332 -18.16 -16.48 0.28
CA ILE A 332 -18.48 -15.41 -0.67
C ILE A 332 -17.23 -15.01 -1.48
N ILE A 333 -16.07 -14.90 -0.85
CA ILE A 333 -14.81 -14.59 -1.53
C ILE A 333 -14.40 -15.71 -2.49
N GLU A 334 -14.55 -16.97 -2.09
CA GLU A 334 -14.27 -18.11 -2.94
C GLU A 334 -15.20 -18.12 -4.17
N TRP A 335 -16.50 -17.89 -3.96
CA TRP A 335 -17.48 -17.81 -5.03
C TRP A 335 -17.17 -16.68 -6.01
N ILE A 336 -16.82 -15.47 -5.51
CA ILE A 336 -16.43 -14.33 -6.35
C ILE A 336 -15.16 -14.64 -7.13
N THR A 337 -14.19 -15.29 -6.50
CA THR A 337 -12.92 -15.68 -7.15
C THR A 337 -13.17 -16.66 -8.28
N GLY A 338 -14.06 -17.64 -8.07
CA GLY A 338 -14.52 -18.56 -9.13
C GLY A 338 -15.21 -17.83 -10.29
N LEU A 339 -16.14 -16.90 -9.97
CA LEU A 339 -16.82 -16.09 -10.98
C LEU A 339 -15.84 -15.26 -11.82
N VAL A 340 -14.85 -14.62 -11.19
CA VAL A 340 -13.83 -13.84 -11.88
C VAL A 340 -12.94 -14.75 -12.75
N HIS A 341 -12.56 -15.93 -12.25
CA HIS A 341 -11.81 -16.93 -13.00
C HIS A 341 -12.57 -17.35 -14.27
N ASP A 342 -13.86 -17.70 -14.15
CA ASP A 342 -14.69 -18.11 -15.27
C ASP A 342 -14.88 -16.97 -16.29
N THR A 343 -15.05 -15.74 -15.79
CA THR A 343 -15.15 -14.55 -16.62
C THR A 343 -13.87 -14.32 -17.42
N LEU A 344 -12.70 -14.44 -16.82
CA LEU A 344 -11.41 -14.31 -17.49
C LEU A 344 -11.20 -15.43 -18.50
N SER A 345 -11.53 -16.67 -18.15
CA SER A 345 -11.37 -17.83 -19.02
C SER A 345 -12.29 -17.78 -20.24
N SER A 346 -13.52 -17.28 -20.09
CA SER A 346 -14.47 -17.14 -21.21
C SER A 346 -14.06 -16.05 -22.22
N HIS A 347 -13.33 -15.04 -21.75
CA HIS A 347 -12.81 -13.97 -22.63
C HIS A 347 -11.42 -14.26 -23.23
N ASP A 348 -10.78 -15.38 -22.85
CA ASP A 348 -9.44 -15.76 -23.31
C ASP A 348 -9.41 -16.40 -24.72
N THR A 349 -10.54 -16.39 -25.45
CA THR A 349 -10.60 -16.91 -26.83
C THR A 349 -9.74 -16.16 -27.84
N SER A 350 -9.08 -15.06 -27.47
CA SER A 350 -8.21 -14.29 -28.37
C SER A 350 -6.72 -14.69 -28.32
N ARG A 351 -6.31 -15.63 -27.45
CA ARG A 351 -4.94 -16.16 -27.39
C ARG A 351 -4.73 -17.44 -28.21
N THR A 352 -5.70 -17.91 -28.97
CA THR A 352 -5.37 -18.81 -30.08
C THR A 352 -4.54 -18.02 -31.08
N PHE A 353 -3.23 -18.17 -30.99
CA PHE A 353 -2.34 -17.90 -32.09
C PHE A 353 -2.93 -18.60 -33.31
N LYS A 354 -3.64 -17.89 -34.15
CA LYS A 354 -3.82 -18.31 -35.55
C LYS A 354 -2.41 -18.29 -36.08
N GLN A 355 -1.80 -19.46 -36.06
CA GLN A 355 -0.66 -19.78 -36.93
C GLN A 355 -1.15 -19.50 -38.34
N SER A 356 -0.96 -18.26 -38.81
CA SER A 356 -1.10 -17.95 -40.20
C SER A 356 0.02 -18.73 -40.88
N THR A 357 -0.34 -19.89 -41.40
CA THR A 357 0.45 -20.65 -42.37
C THR A 357 0.56 -19.79 -43.63
N PHE A 358 1.42 -18.79 -43.59
CA PHE A 358 2.01 -18.28 -44.81
C PHE A 358 3.06 -19.28 -45.21
N LYS A 359 2.64 -20.26 -46.07
CA LYS A 359 3.55 -21.00 -46.94
C LYS A 359 4.24 -19.97 -47.85
N ARG A 360 5.39 -19.48 -47.43
CA ARG A 360 6.33 -18.85 -48.32
C ARG A 360 7.22 -19.95 -48.89
N VAL A 361 6.90 -20.35 -50.11
CA VAL A 361 7.81 -21.10 -50.95
C VAL A 361 8.95 -20.15 -51.33
N THR A 362 10.09 -20.27 -50.67
CA THR A 362 11.40 -19.85 -51.16
C THR A 362 12.41 -20.80 -50.55
N GLU A 363 12.85 -21.73 -51.40
CA GLU A 363 14.02 -22.57 -51.13
C GLU A 363 15.27 -21.67 -50.97
N GLY A 364 16.03 -21.90 -49.91
CA GLY A 364 17.48 -21.73 -49.91
C GLY A 364 18.07 -20.46 -49.33
N VAL A 365 17.65 -19.89 -48.18
CA VAL A 365 18.46 -18.89 -47.46
C VAL A 365 18.25 -18.89 -45.89
N ASP A 366 17.76 -19.98 -45.31
CA ASP A 366 17.32 -19.96 -43.90
C ASP A 366 18.38 -20.34 -42.87
N ASP A 367 19.60 -20.76 -43.24
CA ASP A 367 20.58 -21.25 -42.26
C ASP A 367 21.42 -20.15 -41.58
N VAL A 368 21.62 -18.99 -42.20
CA VAL A 368 22.48 -17.94 -41.63
C VAL A 368 21.71 -17.03 -40.67
N ALA A 369 20.42 -16.80 -40.89
CA ALA A 369 19.59 -15.94 -40.05
C ALA A 369 19.17 -16.62 -38.72
N THR A 370 19.05 -17.96 -38.71
CA THR A 370 18.70 -18.76 -37.54
C THR A 370 19.87 -18.87 -36.57
N GLN A 371 21.09 -18.98 -37.08
CA GLN A 371 22.31 -18.97 -36.24
C GLN A 371 22.54 -17.58 -35.61
N ALA A 372 22.33 -16.50 -36.33
CA ALA A 372 22.48 -15.14 -35.80
C ALA A 372 21.42 -14.80 -34.70
N LYS A 373 20.20 -15.34 -34.81
CA LYS A 373 19.18 -15.19 -33.77
C LYS A 373 19.47 -16.03 -32.51
N LYS A 374 20.02 -17.21 -32.65
CA LYS A 374 20.44 -18.08 -31.56
C LYS A 374 21.61 -17.44 -30.77
N TYR A 375 22.60 -16.90 -31.48
CA TYR A 375 23.75 -16.24 -30.88
C TYR A 375 23.37 -14.97 -30.12
N ARG A 376 22.33 -14.25 -30.55
CA ARG A 376 21.85 -13.03 -29.87
C ARG A 376 21.03 -13.29 -28.60
N GLN A 377 20.43 -14.48 -28.45
CA GLN A 377 19.73 -14.91 -27.25
C GLN A 377 20.68 -15.46 -26.18
N GLU A 378 21.74 -16.15 -26.58
CA GLU A 378 22.73 -16.73 -25.64
C GLU A 378 23.53 -15.67 -24.89
N ASN A 379 23.78 -14.50 -25.50
CA ASN A 379 24.47 -13.38 -24.84
C ASN A 379 23.61 -12.60 -23.83
N ARG A 380 22.31 -12.97 -23.64
CA ARG A 380 21.39 -12.31 -22.70
C ARG A 380 21.17 -13.10 -21.42
N LEU A 381 21.70 -14.29 -21.30
CA LEU A 381 21.51 -15.17 -20.15
C LEU A 381 22.80 -15.26 -19.35
N VAL A 382 22.75 -14.87 -18.10
CA VAL A 382 23.86 -15.09 -17.15
C VAL A 382 23.73 -16.52 -16.66
N ARG A 383 24.59 -17.42 -17.20
CA ARG A 383 24.76 -18.80 -16.74
C ARG A 383 23.48 -19.64 -16.64
N VAL A 384 22.90 -19.94 -17.78
CA VAL A 384 21.65 -20.73 -17.87
C VAL A 384 21.89 -22.22 -18.08
N ASP A 385 23.13 -22.66 -18.25
CA ASP A 385 23.47 -24.00 -18.65
C ASP A 385 24.34 -24.73 -17.61
N ALA A 386 24.15 -26.05 -17.46
CA ALA A 386 24.97 -26.94 -16.61
C ALA A 386 26.47 -26.96 -17.01
N SER A 387 26.82 -26.46 -18.18
CA SER A 387 28.19 -26.26 -18.65
C SER A 387 28.86 -24.98 -18.12
N GLN A 388 28.12 -24.12 -17.39
CA GLN A 388 28.68 -22.91 -16.82
C GLN A 388 29.72 -23.24 -15.73
N PRO A 389 30.84 -22.50 -15.63
CA PRO A 389 31.84 -22.77 -14.60
C PRO A 389 31.23 -22.59 -13.22
N LYS A 390 31.42 -23.62 -12.38
CA LYS A 390 31.01 -23.59 -10.97
C LYS A 390 31.84 -22.56 -10.18
N LEU A 391 31.39 -22.22 -8.99
CA LEU A 391 32.08 -21.32 -8.07
C LEU A 391 33.54 -21.77 -7.81
N GLU A 392 33.81 -23.06 -7.85
CA GLU A 392 35.13 -23.64 -7.73
C GLU A 392 36.14 -23.14 -8.79
N ALA A 393 35.64 -22.67 -9.95
CA ALA A 393 36.48 -22.06 -10.99
C ALA A 393 37.07 -20.71 -10.56
N PHE A 394 36.44 -20.04 -9.61
CA PHE A 394 36.93 -18.77 -9.05
C PHE A 394 37.96 -19.00 -7.92
N VAL A 395 38.04 -20.21 -7.41
CA VAL A 395 38.98 -20.58 -6.35
C VAL A 395 40.32 -21.05 -6.92
N SER A 396 40.36 -21.46 -8.19
CA SER A 396 41.59 -21.94 -8.85
C SER A 396 42.52 -20.76 -9.20
N LYS A 397 43.78 -20.89 -8.85
CA LYS A 397 44.84 -19.86 -8.88
C LYS A 397 45.39 -19.49 -10.26
N ASP A 398 44.70 -19.72 -11.37
CA ASP A 398 45.22 -19.42 -12.70
C ASP A 398 44.53 -18.19 -13.37
N PRO A 399 45.23 -17.02 -13.51
CA PRO A 399 44.60 -15.76 -13.87
C PRO A 399 44.45 -15.49 -15.38
N ARG A 400 44.61 -16.48 -16.30
CA ARG A 400 44.89 -16.16 -17.71
C ARG A 400 43.73 -16.18 -18.70
N SER A 401 42.46 -16.42 -18.30
CA SER A 401 41.40 -16.60 -19.30
C SER A 401 40.20 -15.65 -19.27
N ILE A 402 40.13 -14.68 -18.34
CA ILE A 402 38.92 -13.87 -18.15
C ILE A 402 39.05 -12.39 -18.57
N THR A 403 40.27 -11.91 -18.78
CA THR A 403 40.53 -10.50 -19.12
C THR A 403 40.04 -10.07 -20.51
N SER A 404 39.79 -10.98 -21.44
CA SER A 404 39.37 -10.62 -22.81
C SER A 404 37.87 -10.39 -23.00
N ILE A 405 37.03 -10.82 -22.05
CA ILE A 405 35.57 -10.69 -22.17
C ILE A 405 35.05 -9.42 -21.48
N LEU A 406 35.84 -8.85 -20.54
CA LEU A 406 35.44 -7.66 -19.79
C LEU A 406 35.79 -6.32 -20.49
N ASP A 407 36.73 -6.32 -21.45
CA ASP A 407 37.10 -5.09 -22.16
C ASP A 407 36.10 -4.67 -23.24
N GLU A 408 35.31 -5.57 -23.81
CA GLU A 408 34.27 -5.21 -24.77
C GLU A 408 33.00 -4.62 -24.11
N ALA A 409 32.76 -4.84 -22.83
CA ALA A 409 31.62 -4.27 -22.11
C ALA A 409 31.87 -2.84 -21.58
N ARG A 410 33.14 -2.42 -21.49
CA ARG A 410 33.50 -1.09 -20.95
C ARG A 410 33.40 0.09 -21.91
N HIS A 411 33.27 -0.14 -23.22
CA HIS A 411 33.22 0.93 -24.22
C HIS A 411 31.84 1.47 -24.58
N THR A 412 30.77 1.07 -23.87
CA THR A 412 29.41 1.51 -24.18
C THR A 412 28.73 2.34 -23.06
N GLU A 413 29.42 2.67 -21.97
CA GLU A 413 28.80 3.35 -20.82
C GLU A 413 29.20 4.82 -20.60
N GLU A 414 29.85 5.49 -21.54
CA GLU A 414 30.22 6.91 -21.40
C GLU A 414 29.33 7.87 -22.20
N VAL A 415 28.04 7.68 -22.32
CA VAL A 415 27.09 8.80 -22.63
C VAL A 415 25.68 8.36 -22.22
N ALA A 416 25.24 8.67 -21.01
CA ALA A 416 23.84 9.01 -20.70
C ALA A 416 23.66 9.30 -19.21
N SER A 417 23.83 10.54 -18.82
CA SER A 417 23.22 11.09 -17.62
C SER A 417 21.71 11.29 -17.86
N GLU A 418 20.90 10.95 -16.86
CA GLU A 418 19.48 11.27 -16.74
C GLU A 418 18.49 10.49 -17.62
N SER A 419 18.21 9.25 -17.22
CA SER A 419 16.87 8.68 -17.31
C SER A 419 16.84 7.37 -16.50
N SER A 420 15.81 7.18 -15.68
CA SER A 420 15.53 5.98 -14.90
C SER A 420 15.54 4.74 -15.79
N GLN A 421 16.64 3.99 -15.81
CA GLN A 421 16.74 2.73 -16.53
C GLN A 421 16.08 1.61 -15.72
N GLU A 422 15.04 1.01 -16.30
CA GLU A 422 14.54 -0.31 -15.94
C GLU A 422 15.64 -1.34 -16.21
N THR A 423 16.31 -1.81 -15.16
CA THR A 423 17.24 -2.93 -15.26
C THR A 423 16.48 -4.22 -15.51
N GLU A 424 16.67 -4.86 -16.65
CA GLU A 424 16.16 -6.22 -16.91
C GLU A 424 16.70 -7.17 -15.84
N ARG A 425 15.84 -7.93 -15.16
CA ARG A 425 16.23 -8.91 -14.13
C ARG A 425 17.03 -10.04 -14.78
N LYS A 426 18.21 -10.30 -14.24
CA LYS A 426 19.04 -11.45 -14.62
C LYS A 426 18.43 -12.73 -14.04
N GLU A 427 18.10 -13.69 -14.88
CA GLU A 427 17.72 -15.02 -14.41
C GLU A 427 18.99 -15.86 -14.18
N VAL A 428 19.25 -16.22 -12.95
CA VAL A 428 20.38 -17.07 -12.56
C VAL A 428 19.84 -18.44 -12.16
N ASP A 429 20.18 -19.44 -12.94
CA ASP A 429 19.75 -20.83 -12.71
C ASP A 429 20.91 -21.66 -12.10
N LEU A 430 21.22 -21.40 -10.82
CA LEU A 430 22.17 -22.18 -10.03
C LEU A 430 21.43 -23.20 -9.17
N ASP A 431 21.80 -24.48 -9.29
CA ASP A 431 21.20 -25.56 -8.49
C ASP A 431 21.38 -25.30 -6.99
N SER A 432 22.52 -24.78 -6.58
CA SER A 432 22.79 -24.40 -5.18
C SER A 432 21.80 -23.36 -4.63
N ILE A 433 21.41 -22.37 -5.42
CA ILE A 433 20.42 -21.36 -4.99
C ILE A 433 19.01 -21.95 -4.96
N ARG A 434 18.68 -22.87 -5.89
CA ARG A 434 17.39 -23.58 -5.84
C ARG A 434 17.28 -24.43 -4.57
N GLU A 435 18.33 -25.17 -4.23
CA GLU A 435 18.37 -25.97 -3.00
C GLU A 435 18.22 -25.09 -1.76
N LEU A 436 18.96 -23.98 -1.65
CA LEU A 436 18.85 -23.06 -0.52
C LEU A 436 17.43 -22.46 -0.39
N ARG A 437 16.80 -22.10 -1.51
CA ARG A 437 15.40 -21.66 -1.52
C ARG A 437 14.44 -22.76 -1.09
N GLN A 438 14.72 -24.02 -1.46
CA GLN A 438 13.90 -25.14 -1.03
C GLN A 438 14.07 -25.41 0.46
N GLU A 439 15.29 -25.35 1.02
CA GLU A 439 15.54 -25.48 2.46
C GLU A 439 14.76 -24.45 3.29
N VAL A 440 14.66 -23.19 2.81
CA VAL A 440 13.84 -22.18 3.46
C VAL A 440 12.36 -22.58 3.45
N ARG A 441 11.86 -23.11 2.34
CA ARG A 441 10.47 -23.59 2.23
C ARG A 441 10.17 -24.79 3.14
N ASP A 442 11.13 -25.70 3.26
CA ASP A 442 10.97 -26.92 4.06
C ASP A 442 11.00 -26.64 5.59
N LYS A 443 11.64 -25.54 6.00
CA LYS A 443 11.73 -25.11 7.40
C LYS A 443 10.59 -24.20 7.85
N VAL A 444 9.59 -23.94 6.99
CA VAL A 444 8.49 -23.02 7.25
C VAL A 444 7.61 -23.48 8.40
N ASP A 445 7.41 -22.59 9.36
CA ASP A 445 6.34 -22.67 10.36
C ASP A 445 5.16 -21.81 9.90
N ARG A 446 4.07 -22.44 9.46
CA ARG A 446 2.89 -21.73 8.93
C ARG A 446 2.19 -20.87 9.99
N PRO A 447 1.91 -21.36 11.22
CA PRO A 447 1.38 -20.55 12.29
C PRO A 447 2.21 -19.29 12.56
N LEU A 448 3.53 -19.43 12.69
CA LEU A 448 4.43 -18.31 12.95
C LEU A 448 4.49 -17.32 11.77
N THR A 449 4.52 -17.84 10.55
CA THR A 449 4.45 -17.03 9.33
C THR A 449 3.15 -16.21 9.31
N ASN A 450 2.03 -16.79 9.71
CA ASN A 450 0.76 -16.07 9.80
C ASN A 450 0.78 -14.96 10.87
N VAL A 451 1.46 -15.19 12.00
CA VAL A 451 1.70 -14.14 13.00
C VAL A 451 2.45 -12.97 12.39
N PHE A 452 3.56 -13.21 11.67
CA PHE A 452 4.33 -12.15 11.03
C PHE A 452 3.57 -11.43 9.92
N ASN A 453 2.78 -12.13 9.13
CA ASN A 453 1.99 -11.52 8.04
C ASN A 453 0.92 -10.55 8.54
N ASN A 454 0.40 -10.78 9.75
CA ASN A 454 -0.73 -10.02 10.30
C ASN A 454 -0.37 -9.18 11.54
N LEU A 455 0.90 -9.13 11.92
CA LEU A 455 1.33 -8.33 13.06
C LEU A 455 1.12 -6.83 12.86
N VAL A 456 0.88 -6.13 13.96
CA VAL A 456 0.91 -4.66 14.05
C VAL A 456 2.12 -4.27 14.88
N TYR A 457 3.05 -3.57 14.27
CA TYR A 457 4.25 -3.09 14.97
C TYR A 457 3.87 -2.02 15.99
N VAL A 458 4.42 -2.12 17.21
CA VAL A 458 4.14 -1.20 18.31
C VAL A 458 5.30 -0.25 18.56
N GLY A 459 6.54 -0.74 18.56
CA GLY A 459 7.72 0.08 18.74
C GLY A 459 8.92 -0.67 19.34
N VAL A 460 10.09 -0.01 19.36
CA VAL A 460 11.30 -0.51 20.01
C VAL A 460 11.20 -0.32 21.51
N VAL A 461 11.41 -1.40 22.27
CA VAL A 461 11.42 -1.40 23.74
C VAL A 461 12.83 -1.19 24.28
N ASP A 462 13.81 -1.84 23.67
CA ASP A 462 15.22 -1.78 24.08
C ASP A 462 16.12 -1.83 22.85
N SER A 463 16.67 -0.69 22.46
CA SER A 463 17.58 -0.56 21.31
C SER A 463 18.91 -1.27 21.51
N ARG A 464 19.37 -1.38 22.75
CA ARG A 464 20.64 -2.03 23.10
C ARG A 464 20.53 -3.53 22.99
N ARG A 465 19.42 -4.11 23.48
CA ARG A 465 19.10 -5.54 23.36
C ARG A 465 18.43 -5.89 22.05
N ARG A 466 18.06 -4.88 21.25
CA ARG A 466 17.38 -5.01 19.96
C ARG A 466 16.00 -5.67 20.09
N LEU A 467 15.25 -5.25 21.12
CA LEU A 467 13.91 -5.75 21.40
C LEU A 467 12.85 -4.76 20.94
N CYS A 468 11.84 -5.26 20.23
CA CYS A 468 10.65 -4.52 19.87
C CYS A 468 9.38 -5.26 20.30
N CYS A 469 8.27 -4.51 20.40
CA CYS A 469 6.95 -5.10 20.59
C CYS A 469 6.14 -5.03 19.31
N PHE A 470 5.34 -6.07 19.10
CA PHE A 470 4.28 -6.11 18.11
C PHE A 470 3.02 -6.76 18.68
N GLN A 471 1.88 -6.38 18.14
CA GLN A 471 0.59 -6.98 18.46
C GLN A 471 0.18 -7.92 17.33
N TYR A 472 -0.36 -9.06 17.71
CA TYR A 472 -1.05 -9.97 16.80
C TYR A 472 -2.33 -10.44 17.49
N ASP A 473 -3.47 -10.24 16.85
CA ASP A 473 -4.79 -10.48 17.45
C ASP A 473 -4.92 -9.72 18.79
N VAL A 474 -5.36 -10.36 19.84
CA VAL A 474 -5.50 -9.80 21.20
C VAL A 474 -4.25 -9.96 22.06
N LYS A 475 -3.12 -10.33 21.47
CA LYS A 475 -1.87 -10.66 22.18
C LYS A 475 -0.76 -9.66 21.86
N LEU A 476 0.03 -9.31 22.88
CA LEU A 476 1.23 -8.50 22.75
C LEU A 476 2.45 -9.40 22.86
N PHE A 477 3.38 -9.26 21.91
CA PHE A 477 4.62 -10.02 21.85
C PHE A 477 5.84 -9.12 21.95
N LEU A 478 6.86 -9.60 22.64
CA LEU A 478 8.22 -9.08 22.62
C LEU A 478 9.06 -9.93 21.66
N CYS A 479 9.83 -9.25 20.82
CA CYS A 479 10.59 -9.91 19.76
C CYS A 479 12.01 -9.35 19.70
N ASP A 480 13.00 -10.25 19.53
CA ASP A 480 14.35 -9.87 19.10
C ASP A 480 14.30 -9.55 17.60
N TYR A 481 14.19 -8.26 17.28
CA TYR A 481 14.12 -7.83 15.89
C TYR A 481 15.41 -8.10 15.11
N ALA A 482 16.54 -8.28 15.77
CA ALA A 482 17.78 -8.59 15.06
C ALA A 482 17.79 -10.01 14.49
N ALA A 483 17.25 -10.99 15.21
CA ALA A 483 17.08 -12.35 14.73
C ALA A 483 16.09 -12.40 13.56
N VAL A 484 14.96 -11.72 13.70
CA VAL A 484 13.94 -11.64 12.64
C VAL A 484 14.48 -10.96 11.39
N LEU A 485 15.22 -9.86 11.53
CA LEU A 485 15.80 -9.15 10.40
C LEU A 485 16.93 -9.90 9.72
N ALA A 486 17.76 -10.64 10.48
CA ALA A 486 18.79 -11.48 9.90
C ALA A 486 18.18 -12.55 8.98
N GLU A 487 17.14 -13.23 9.44
CA GLU A 487 16.41 -14.20 8.61
C GLU A 487 15.72 -13.53 7.42
N PHE A 488 15.06 -12.41 7.64
CA PHE A 488 14.39 -11.66 6.59
C PHE A 488 15.34 -11.22 5.47
N TYR A 489 16.47 -10.60 5.80
CA TYR A 489 17.43 -10.15 4.79
C TYR A 489 18.14 -11.32 4.10
N TYR A 490 18.32 -12.45 4.78
CA TYR A 490 18.81 -13.68 4.16
C TYR A 490 17.84 -14.18 3.08
N GLN A 491 16.54 -14.22 3.38
CA GLN A 491 15.51 -14.62 2.41
C GLN A 491 15.37 -13.61 1.26
N VAL A 492 15.50 -12.30 1.54
CA VAL A 492 15.56 -11.27 0.51
C VAL A 492 16.77 -11.48 -0.39
N GLY A 493 17.94 -11.77 0.19
CA GLY A 493 19.15 -12.09 -0.54
C GLY A 493 18.99 -13.31 -1.46
N LEU A 494 18.34 -14.37 -1.00
CA LEU A 494 18.02 -15.54 -1.84
C LEU A 494 17.02 -15.21 -2.96
N THR A 495 16.02 -14.36 -2.68
CA THR A 495 14.98 -14.02 -3.65
C THR A 495 15.49 -13.11 -4.76
N GLU A 496 16.30 -12.10 -4.39
CA GLU A 496 16.85 -11.12 -5.31
C GLU A 496 18.29 -11.46 -5.77
N PHE A 497 18.71 -12.70 -5.61
CA PHE A 497 20.08 -13.15 -5.93
C PHE A 497 20.52 -12.71 -7.33
N ALA A 498 21.71 -12.11 -7.44
CA ALA A 498 22.30 -11.48 -8.61
C ALA A 498 21.52 -10.28 -9.20
N ASN A 499 20.45 -9.84 -8.53
CA ASN A 499 19.63 -8.68 -8.92
C ASN A 499 19.58 -7.60 -7.84
N PHE A 500 20.59 -7.52 -7.00
CA PHE A 500 20.69 -6.51 -5.96
C PHE A 500 20.83 -5.12 -6.57
N GLY A 501 20.30 -4.11 -5.87
CA GLY A 501 20.67 -2.72 -6.14
C GLY A 501 22.13 -2.46 -5.79
N ARG A 502 22.64 -1.26 -6.11
CA ARG A 502 24.00 -0.84 -5.77
C ARG A 502 23.96 0.29 -4.75
N PHE A 503 24.71 0.15 -3.67
CA PHE A 503 24.97 1.21 -2.71
C PHE A 503 26.42 1.67 -2.89
N ILE A 504 26.59 2.84 -3.51
CA ILE A 504 27.91 3.41 -3.83
C ILE A 504 28.47 4.06 -2.57
N LEU A 505 29.73 3.76 -2.27
CA LEU A 505 30.47 4.38 -1.15
C LEU A 505 31.17 5.65 -1.64
N GLU A 506 30.79 6.78 -1.08
CA GLU A 506 31.44 8.07 -1.36
C GLU A 506 31.99 8.68 -0.06
N PRO A 507 33.34 8.82 0.07
CA PRO A 507 34.37 8.38 -0.87
C PRO A 507 34.57 6.84 -0.86
N ALA A 508 35.07 6.30 -1.98
CA ALA A 508 35.53 4.92 -2.03
C ALA A 508 36.72 4.74 -1.08
N MET A 509 36.76 3.62 -0.34
CA MET A 509 37.75 3.39 0.72
C MET A 509 38.57 2.12 0.44
N SER A 510 39.85 2.12 0.80
CA SER A 510 40.66 0.91 0.68
C SER A 510 40.24 -0.15 1.71
N LEU A 511 40.33 -1.44 1.36
CA LEU A 511 40.04 -2.54 2.27
C LEU A 511 40.89 -2.47 3.54
N GLU A 512 42.14 -1.99 3.43
CA GLU A 512 43.04 -1.83 4.56
C GLU A 512 42.59 -0.75 5.54
N GLU A 513 42.09 0.38 5.01
CA GLU A 513 41.54 1.48 5.82
C GLU A 513 40.26 1.06 6.52
N ILE A 514 39.35 0.37 5.81
CA ILE A 514 38.09 -0.12 6.42
C ILE A 514 38.39 -1.13 7.53
N LEU A 515 39.35 -2.01 7.35
CA LEU A 515 39.70 -3.05 8.34
C LEU A 515 40.50 -2.50 9.53
N SER A 516 41.19 -1.35 9.39
CA SER A 516 42.09 -0.80 10.43
C SER A 516 41.44 -0.70 11.82
N PRO A 517 40.23 -0.21 12.02
CA PRO A 517 39.60 -0.06 13.35
C PRO A 517 39.43 -1.39 14.11
N LEU A 518 39.39 -2.52 13.40
CA LEU A 518 39.28 -3.84 14.00
C LEU A 518 40.62 -4.28 14.62
N TYR A 519 41.70 -4.04 13.90
CA TYR A 519 43.06 -4.44 14.32
C TYR A 519 43.61 -3.53 15.41
N ASP A 520 43.15 -2.29 15.51
CA ASP A 520 43.49 -1.37 16.61
C ASP A 520 42.94 -1.84 17.96
N LYS A 521 41.86 -2.63 17.95
CA LYS A 521 41.15 -3.06 19.15
C LYS A 521 41.41 -4.53 19.54
N ARG A 522 41.95 -5.35 18.65
CA ARG A 522 42.15 -6.78 18.83
C ARG A 522 43.47 -7.23 18.21
N THR A 523 44.18 -8.09 18.94
CA THR A 523 45.50 -8.66 18.54
C THR A 523 45.44 -10.12 18.12
N ASP A 524 44.30 -10.77 18.29
CA ASP A 524 44.06 -12.21 18.05
C ASP A 524 43.41 -12.49 16.69
N LEU A 525 43.51 -11.56 15.75
CA LEU A 525 42.88 -11.65 14.43
C LEU A 525 43.82 -12.28 13.41
N VAL A 526 43.24 -12.88 12.35
CA VAL A 526 43.98 -13.32 11.16
C VAL A 526 44.74 -12.15 10.55
N PRO A 527 45.97 -12.30 10.04
CA PRO A 527 46.71 -11.19 9.43
C PRO A 527 45.90 -10.44 8.39
N ARG A 528 45.94 -9.09 8.43
CA ARG A 528 45.17 -8.22 7.54
C ARG A 528 45.41 -8.55 6.07
N GLN A 529 46.67 -8.80 5.71
CA GLN A 529 47.05 -9.11 4.32
C GLN A 529 46.38 -10.39 3.80
N ASP A 530 46.21 -11.40 4.65
CA ASP A 530 45.55 -12.65 4.27
C ASP A 530 44.06 -12.40 3.98
N VAL A 531 43.40 -11.60 4.81
CA VAL A 531 41.99 -11.20 4.62
C VAL A 531 41.82 -10.42 3.31
N VAL A 532 42.67 -9.40 3.07
CA VAL A 532 42.64 -8.61 1.84
C VAL A 532 42.94 -9.48 0.61
N SER A 533 43.91 -10.37 0.69
CA SER A 533 44.25 -11.27 -0.43
C SER A 533 43.10 -12.22 -0.78
N THR A 534 42.43 -12.76 0.25
CA THR A 534 41.25 -13.63 0.05
C THR A 534 40.11 -12.87 -0.65
N ILE A 535 39.78 -11.67 -0.17
CA ILE A 535 38.71 -10.85 -0.78
C ILE A 535 39.07 -10.48 -2.23
N THR A 536 40.32 -10.08 -2.47
CA THR A 536 40.78 -9.66 -3.82
C THR A 536 40.80 -10.85 -4.78
N SER A 537 41.06 -12.06 -4.31
CA SER A 537 41.03 -13.27 -5.15
C SER A 537 39.60 -13.67 -5.59
N MET A 538 38.56 -13.16 -4.92
CA MET A 538 37.14 -13.49 -5.18
C MET A 538 36.36 -12.32 -5.81
N THR A 539 37.05 -11.28 -6.28
CA THR A 539 36.43 -10.02 -6.79
C THR A 539 35.42 -10.29 -7.91
N ASP A 540 35.74 -11.16 -8.85
CA ASP A 540 34.85 -11.45 -10.00
C ASP A 540 33.52 -12.08 -9.52
N MET A 541 33.60 -13.04 -8.61
CA MET A 541 32.44 -13.69 -8.00
C MET A 541 31.58 -12.67 -7.22
N PHE A 542 32.24 -11.80 -6.42
CA PHE A 542 31.55 -10.76 -5.66
C PHE A 542 30.83 -9.75 -6.57
N SER A 543 31.50 -9.31 -7.63
CA SER A 543 30.91 -8.38 -8.59
C SER A 543 29.74 -9.01 -9.34
N GLU A 544 29.89 -10.23 -9.81
CA GLU A 544 28.90 -10.89 -10.66
C GLU A 544 27.62 -11.30 -9.90
N TYR A 545 27.77 -11.90 -8.71
CA TYR A 545 26.63 -12.46 -7.98
C TYR A 545 26.10 -11.56 -6.88
N PHE A 546 26.96 -10.73 -6.26
CA PHE A 546 26.60 -9.99 -5.07
C PHE A 546 26.63 -8.47 -5.23
N GLN A 547 27.03 -7.94 -6.39
CA GLN A 547 27.17 -6.50 -6.61
C GLN A 547 28.12 -5.82 -5.60
N ILE A 548 29.14 -6.55 -5.14
CA ILE A 548 30.23 -6.01 -4.33
C ILE A 548 31.37 -5.70 -5.28
N ASP A 549 31.67 -4.41 -5.46
CA ASP A 549 32.73 -3.96 -6.37
C ASP A 549 33.99 -3.61 -5.58
N VAL A 550 35.02 -4.44 -5.78
CA VAL A 550 36.36 -4.24 -5.21
C VAL A 550 37.34 -4.19 -6.37
N SER A 551 37.87 -3.02 -6.66
CA SER A 551 38.87 -2.81 -7.71
C SER A 551 40.17 -2.32 -7.10
N GLU A 552 41.30 -2.99 -7.39
CA GLU A 552 42.63 -2.64 -6.86
C GLU A 552 42.71 -2.50 -5.32
N GLY A 553 41.94 -3.35 -4.61
CA GLY A 553 41.87 -3.28 -3.14
C GLY A 553 41.03 -2.13 -2.58
N ILE A 554 40.28 -1.43 -3.43
CA ILE A 554 39.37 -0.33 -3.06
C ILE A 554 37.93 -0.83 -3.19
N LEU A 555 37.16 -0.73 -2.12
CA LEU A 555 35.72 -1.03 -2.10
C LEU A 555 34.94 0.20 -2.59
N ARG A 556 34.21 0.05 -3.70
CA ARG A 556 33.41 1.11 -4.33
C ARG A 556 31.91 0.96 -4.09
N CYS A 557 31.45 -0.28 -4.01
CA CYS A 557 30.04 -0.57 -3.94
C CYS A 557 29.75 -1.80 -3.07
N VAL A 558 28.64 -1.77 -2.35
CA VAL A 558 28.05 -2.93 -1.68
C VAL A 558 26.61 -3.14 -2.16
N PRO A 559 26.07 -4.36 -2.10
CA PRO A 559 24.72 -4.63 -2.59
C PRO A 559 23.68 -3.86 -1.79
N LEU A 560 22.66 -3.32 -2.43
CA LEU A 560 21.46 -2.78 -1.79
C LEU A 560 20.36 -3.87 -1.82
N LEU A 561 20.14 -4.53 -0.67
CA LEU A 561 19.20 -5.65 -0.56
C LEU A 561 17.73 -5.18 -0.64
N LEU A 562 17.44 -4.00 -0.13
CA LEU A 562 16.08 -3.46 -0.08
C LEU A 562 16.14 -1.95 -0.32
N ALA A 563 15.36 -1.43 -1.27
CA ALA A 563 15.29 -0.01 -1.53
C ALA A 563 14.85 0.74 -0.25
N GLY A 564 15.66 1.70 0.19
CA GLY A 564 15.44 2.48 1.42
C GLY A 564 15.97 1.85 2.73
N ALA A 565 16.60 0.67 2.68
CA ALA A 565 17.36 0.13 3.80
C ALA A 565 18.86 0.27 3.49
N GLU A 566 19.53 1.16 4.19
CA GLU A 566 20.98 1.36 4.01
C GLU A 566 21.79 0.36 4.84
N PRO A 567 22.92 -0.15 4.30
CA PRO A 567 23.83 -0.97 5.07
C PRO A 567 24.45 -0.16 6.22
N ALA A 568 24.64 -0.78 7.38
CA ALA A 568 25.23 -0.09 8.53
C ALA A 568 26.76 0.11 8.35
N PRO A 569 27.27 1.34 8.15
CA PRO A 569 28.70 1.57 7.89
C PRO A 569 29.60 1.08 9.01
N SER A 570 29.14 1.13 10.27
CA SER A 570 29.89 0.66 11.43
C SER A 570 30.14 -0.85 11.45
N LYS A 571 29.41 -1.62 10.66
CA LYS A 571 29.56 -3.07 10.53
C LYS A 571 30.42 -3.50 9.34
N LEU A 572 30.74 -2.59 8.44
CA LEU A 572 31.49 -2.86 7.24
C LEU A 572 32.85 -3.53 7.52
N PRO A 573 33.65 -3.09 8.53
CA PRO A 573 34.90 -3.77 8.90
C PRO A 573 34.68 -5.25 9.30
N PHE A 574 33.64 -5.53 10.09
CA PHE A 574 33.31 -6.90 10.50
C PHE A 574 32.82 -7.76 9.34
N PHE A 575 32.03 -7.19 8.45
CA PHE A 575 31.55 -7.86 7.26
C PHE A 575 32.71 -8.30 6.37
N LEU A 576 33.63 -7.39 6.03
CA LEU A 576 34.80 -7.71 5.22
C LEU A 576 35.73 -8.71 5.89
N TYR A 577 35.99 -8.57 7.21
CA TYR A 577 36.77 -9.53 7.96
C TYR A 577 36.17 -10.93 7.88
N ARG A 578 34.88 -11.07 8.03
CA ARG A 578 34.19 -12.36 7.97
C ARG A 578 34.11 -12.93 6.56
N LEU A 579 33.98 -12.12 5.54
CA LEU A 579 34.13 -12.57 4.16
C LEU A 579 35.50 -13.19 3.91
N GLY A 580 36.59 -12.63 4.48
CA GLY A 580 37.93 -13.17 4.31
C GLY A 580 38.28 -14.33 5.23
N THR A 581 37.50 -14.61 6.29
CA THR A 581 37.90 -15.61 7.33
C THR A 581 36.85 -16.66 7.64
N LYS A 582 35.58 -16.42 7.42
CA LYS A 582 34.47 -17.30 7.81
C LYS A 582 33.84 -18.05 6.64
N VAL A 583 33.97 -17.51 5.44
CA VAL A 583 33.34 -18.09 4.25
C VAL A 583 34.19 -19.25 3.72
N ASP A 584 33.56 -20.37 3.52
CA ASP A 584 34.18 -21.54 2.89
C ASP A 584 34.01 -21.47 1.37
N TYR A 585 35.05 -21.06 0.67
CA TYR A 585 35.05 -20.90 -0.79
C TYR A 585 35.29 -22.23 -1.53
N SER A 586 35.47 -23.34 -0.82
CA SER A 586 35.69 -24.65 -1.45
C SER A 586 34.37 -25.31 -1.92
N ASN A 587 33.24 -24.94 -1.33
CA ASN A 587 31.93 -25.50 -1.63
C ASN A 587 30.94 -24.39 -2.07
N GLU A 588 30.42 -24.49 -3.27
CA GLU A 588 29.55 -23.47 -3.86
C GLU A 588 28.32 -23.14 -2.99
N LYS A 589 27.56 -24.15 -2.58
CA LYS A 589 26.34 -23.96 -1.79
C LYS A 589 26.63 -23.34 -0.42
N ILE A 590 27.65 -23.83 0.25
CA ILE A 590 28.05 -23.32 1.58
C ILE A 590 28.55 -21.89 1.44
N CYS A 591 29.39 -21.60 0.44
CA CYS A 591 29.90 -20.27 0.15
C CYS A 591 28.76 -19.26 -0.07
N LEU A 592 27.83 -19.55 -0.98
CA LEU A 592 26.70 -18.66 -1.29
C LEU A 592 25.82 -18.42 -0.06
N SER A 593 25.51 -19.49 0.69
CA SER A 593 24.73 -19.37 1.93
C SER A 593 25.43 -18.50 2.97
N GLN A 594 26.74 -18.70 3.20
CA GLN A 594 27.49 -17.93 4.18
C GLN A 594 27.65 -16.47 3.80
N ILE A 595 27.90 -16.14 2.52
CA ILE A 595 27.96 -14.76 2.05
C ILE A 595 26.60 -14.07 2.24
N LEU A 596 25.50 -14.74 1.91
CA LEU A 596 24.16 -14.20 2.11
C LEU A 596 23.82 -13.95 3.57
N HIS A 597 24.27 -14.82 4.48
CA HIS A 597 24.12 -14.60 5.92
C HIS A 597 24.94 -13.41 6.42
N GLU A 598 26.19 -13.25 5.97
CA GLU A 598 27.00 -12.11 6.35
C GLU A 598 26.44 -10.78 5.77
N LEU A 599 25.91 -10.81 4.54
CA LEU A 599 25.17 -9.69 3.97
C LEU A 599 23.93 -9.36 4.80
N ALA A 600 23.14 -10.35 5.20
CA ALA A 600 21.97 -10.12 6.04
C ALA A 600 22.35 -9.43 7.36
N LEU A 601 23.44 -9.88 8.00
CA LEU A 601 23.94 -9.27 9.23
C LEU A 601 24.45 -7.83 9.05
N LEU A 602 24.92 -7.45 7.86
CA LEU A 602 25.34 -6.09 7.54
C LEU A 602 24.14 -5.11 7.62
N TYR A 603 22.95 -5.58 7.22
CA TYR A 603 21.70 -4.79 7.21
C TYR A 603 20.95 -4.74 8.54
N VAL A 604 21.22 -5.64 9.46
CA VAL A 604 20.62 -5.58 10.81
C VAL A 604 21.13 -4.34 11.54
N PRO A 605 20.29 -3.47 12.11
CA PRO A 605 20.72 -2.29 12.84
C PRO A 605 21.69 -2.64 13.99
N PRO A 606 22.76 -1.86 14.23
CA PRO A 606 23.62 -2.05 15.38
C PRO A 606 22.89 -1.73 16.67
N PRO A 607 23.33 -2.29 17.84
CA PRO A 607 22.82 -1.86 19.13
C PRO A 607 23.19 -0.40 19.38
N VAL A 608 22.23 0.42 19.84
CA VAL A 608 22.43 1.85 20.09
C VAL A 608 22.10 2.15 21.55
N ASP A 609 22.97 2.87 22.24
CA ASP A 609 22.69 3.41 23.58
C ASP A 609 21.77 4.63 23.40
N GLN A 610 20.56 4.54 23.91
CA GLN A 610 19.55 5.60 23.79
C GLN A 610 19.97 6.86 24.52
N ILE A 611 19.72 8.03 23.89
CA ILE A 611 19.29 9.16 24.73
C ILE A 611 18.25 10.08 24.07
N HIS A 612 18.15 10.32 22.79
CA HIS A 612 17.09 11.18 22.22
C HIS A 612 16.82 10.88 20.74
N SER A 613 15.53 10.72 20.39
CA SER A 613 15.00 10.33 19.05
C SER A 613 15.45 8.93 18.58
N ASN A 614 14.49 8.06 18.26
CA ASN A 614 14.78 6.68 17.89
C ASN A 614 14.57 6.50 16.37
N PRO A 615 15.53 6.95 15.53
CA PRO A 615 15.43 6.84 14.07
C PRO A 615 15.32 5.38 13.61
N ILE A 616 15.78 4.43 14.45
CA ILE A 616 15.63 2.99 14.19
C ILE A 616 14.16 2.56 14.29
N SER A 617 13.41 3.07 15.28
CA SER A 617 11.98 2.73 15.42
C SER A 617 11.17 3.18 14.22
N ASP A 618 11.41 4.39 13.75
CA ASP A 618 10.71 4.94 12.57
C ASP A 618 11.06 4.16 11.29
N SER A 619 12.32 3.76 11.13
CA SER A 619 12.75 2.93 10.01
C SER A 619 12.15 1.52 10.08
N LEU A 620 12.10 0.90 11.26
CA LEU A 620 11.48 -0.40 11.47
C LEU A 620 9.97 -0.34 11.20
N GLU A 621 9.26 0.65 11.74
CA GLU A 621 7.81 0.81 11.59
C GLU A 621 7.39 1.08 10.14
N ASN A 622 8.01 2.09 9.53
CA ASN A 622 7.55 2.60 8.25
C ASN A 622 8.14 1.87 7.03
N PHE A 623 9.26 1.19 7.21
CA PHE A 623 10.02 0.63 6.10
C PHE A 623 10.17 -0.89 6.20
N VAL A 624 10.74 -1.39 7.29
CA VAL A 624 11.22 -2.76 7.37
C VAL A 624 10.10 -3.74 7.73
N PHE A 625 9.33 -3.49 8.80
CA PHE A 625 8.24 -4.38 9.20
C PHE A 625 7.11 -4.51 8.16
N PRO A 626 6.73 -3.50 7.37
CA PRO A 626 5.84 -3.68 6.23
C PRO A 626 6.36 -4.69 5.20
N GLN A 627 7.68 -4.74 4.97
CA GLN A 627 8.31 -5.73 4.08
C GLN A 627 8.41 -7.11 4.74
N VAL A 628 8.72 -7.17 6.03
CA VAL A 628 8.71 -8.42 6.82
C VAL A 628 7.32 -9.07 6.73
N ARG A 629 6.25 -8.31 6.93
CA ARG A 629 4.87 -8.79 6.81
C ARG A 629 4.52 -9.38 5.44
N SER A 630 5.10 -8.86 4.39
CA SER A 630 4.74 -9.27 3.01
C SER A 630 5.66 -10.35 2.44
N ARG A 631 6.86 -10.55 2.98
CA ARG A 631 7.91 -11.36 2.34
C ARG A 631 8.55 -12.41 3.25
N LEU A 632 8.50 -12.27 4.57
CA LEU A 632 9.11 -13.22 5.49
C LEU A 632 8.31 -14.51 5.54
N VAL A 633 9.00 -15.61 5.32
CA VAL A 633 8.54 -16.98 5.57
C VAL A 633 9.23 -17.46 6.84
N ALA A 634 8.52 -17.43 7.97
CA ALA A 634 9.14 -17.64 9.26
C ALA A 634 9.52 -19.11 9.50
N PRO A 635 10.79 -19.44 9.76
CA PRO A 635 11.17 -20.78 10.22
C PRO A 635 10.83 -20.96 11.70
N ALA A 636 10.65 -22.22 12.12
CA ALA A 636 10.36 -22.56 13.52
C ALA A 636 11.41 -22.04 14.53
N THR A 637 12.65 -21.86 14.09
CA THR A 637 13.75 -21.34 14.93
C THR A 637 13.51 -19.91 15.42
N LEU A 638 12.68 -19.12 14.74
CA LEU A 638 12.33 -17.78 15.21
C LEU A 638 11.40 -17.78 16.43
N MET A 639 10.77 -18.90 16.77
CA MET A 639 9.95 -19.01 18.00
C MET A 639 10.75 -18.69 19.26
N ASP A 640 12.03 -19.08 19.31
CA ASP A 640 12.91 -18.85 20.47
C ASP A 640 13.22 -17.37 20.69
N HIS A 641 12.96 -16.53 19.70
CA HIS A 641 13.20 -15.08 19.70
C HIS A 641 11.94 -14.25 19.92
N ILE A 642 10.80 -14.90 20.24
CA ILE A 642 9.50 -14.23 20.41
C ILE A 642 8.87 -14.71 21.71
N VAL A 643 8.47 -13.76 22.57
CA VAL A 643 7.83 -14.04 23.85
C VAL A 643 6.50 -13.32 23.94
N GLN A 644 5.42 -14.05 24.25
CA GLN A 644 4.13 -13.42 24.53
C GLN A 644 4.21 -12.73 25.90
N LEU A 645 3.99 -11.41 25.94
CA LEU A 645 4.00 -10.60 27.17
C LEU A 645 2.65 -10.57 27.85
N ALA A 646 1.59 -10.39 27.08
CA ALA A 646 0.23 -10.23 27.60
C ALA A 646 -0.82 -10.63 26.59
N ASP A 647 -2.02 -10.91 27.08
CA ASP A 647 -3.23 -10.97 26.29
C ASP A 647 -4.26 -9.96 26.84
N LEU A 648 -5.04 -9.33 25.97
CA LEU A 648 -6.06 -8.35 26.36
C LEU A 648 -7.08 -8.90 27.39
N PRO A 649 -7.64 -10.12 27.22
CA PRO A 649 -8.53 -10.71 28.20
C PRO A 649 -7.89 -10.92 29.58
N GLY A 650 -6.59 -11.23 29.65
CA GLY A 650 -5.84 -11.35 30.89
C GLY A 650 -5.62 -10.01 31.58
N LEU A 651 -5.33 -8.95 30.80
CA LEU A 651 -5.18 -7.60 31.33
C LEU A 651 -6.48 -7.04 31.89
N TYR A 652 -7.61 -7.23 31.23
CA TYR A 652 -8.92 -6.81 31.74
C TYR A 652 -9.27 -7.47 33.09
N LYS A 653 -8.93 -8.74 33.29
CA LYS A 653 -9.14 -9.43 34.58
C LYS A 653 -8.28 -8.87 35.72
N VAL A 654 -7.15 -8.25 35.41
CA VAL A 654 -6.31 -7.58 36.42
C VAL A 654 -6.89 -6.22 36.79
N PHE A 655 -7.44 -5.47 35.83
CA PHE A 655 -8.06 -4.17 36.06
C PHE A 655 -9.44 -4.25 36.73
N GLU A 656 -10.17 -5.36 36.58
CA GLU A 656 -11.43 -5.60 37.32
C GLU A 656 -11.20 -5.91 38.82
N ARG A 657 -9.97 -6.25 39.22
CA ARG A 657 -9.60 -6.55 40.62
C ARG A 657 -8.91 -5.40 41.36
N CYS A 658 -8.62 -4.30 40.66
CA CYS A 658 -8.15 -3.05 41.24
C CYS A 658 -9.24 -1.97 41.23
#